data_ca47068a260eade767bc740dbfc2ed8e
#
_entry.id   ca47068a260eade767bc740dbfc2ed8e
#
_cell.length_a   1.000
_cell.length_b   1.000
_cell.length_c   1.000
_cell.angle_alpha   90.00
_cell.angle_beta   90.00
_cell.angle_gamma   90.00
#
_symmetry.space_group_name_H-M   'P 1'
#
loop_
_entity.id
_entity.type
_entity.pdbx_description
1 polymer ?
#
loop_
_entity_poly.entity_id
_entity_poly.type
_entity_poly.pdbx_seq_one_letter_code
_entity_poly.pdbx_strand_id
1 'polypeptide(L)'
;MKIMSWNVNGLAACKRKGFLRVLAHSRADIFCCQEIKSRCPLSTPGYFQFWNPAQCPGYSGTLTLSRREPLSVHYGMGIREFDEEGRLIVLEYGGFYVVNVYVPNSQSGLARLDYRTAWDEALLSFLKGLDKPVVLCGDFNVARDFIDVYPENIRNTPELPGFQSQEREGMERLLSLGLTDVFRAWYPQVERAYTWWSARLNKRQENRGWRLDYFLVSDALLSSVRGITHHTDILGSDHCPISLILQPAAPRKELSDEDLAAMWRGLNWEALEDQLLELQQSLARVTFAGHWNHVKQLQKELVRSLAAKALAVRHVVQRDSEPGVDHVRWTTDAEKMRAALSLTSKGYHAKPYRRIVVMDGGKERRINVPTAYDKAMQALYAFSLDPVAESVADKKSFAFRKGRSAFDAHACICRTLENADAPDWIVCADVRACYDTLSQDWLMANIPMDKKVLWEFLKAGAAFGGELFPTEVGISQGATLSPILGNMALDGLQSYLYERLYPNGNIDYAAGDMTRFADDLIIAARSRAQADYILTLLEEFLAVRGLKLNWNKTYISTTYLGFEFLSRWYQMRDGVLTVHPSEGAVKKFEANMEAFILGHRGSQRTLIEQLNRKLSGWANYHRVTDAYDVFRRIDSSVQALLIRKMRRLYPKRKWKTIQETYWIAGQNGRHIFALRDNKAVRVVQLSELEISEHRPIRLSFHPYLDQDYYVWLQNRRDTQKVSGSKRRGIWRRQDGRCHYCGRPMLPDQEIELVEIVQGHGRTASNMAYIHRRCAYDTLSEEQPAQGAEFDFFSTLEGVTELTRGLEDPYWDLREFFRLCRKPSVTLTLLEIEKIIGFELDWEARFYPAFWFDEAPALEGRQWAREFPFHVMFPSQQSSEYVISDAWRSQGYRIQRLDLHRERVVFHREVYGTVGLTIPPALLQTRIPENAAYEATTFFAYLIKKYGL
;
A
#
# COMPACT_ATOMS: atom_id res chain seq x y z
N MET A 1 7.34 -26.02 16.80
CA MET A 1 7.13 -27.47 16.65
C MET A 1 7.24 -27.83 15.17
N LYS A 2 8.01 -28.86 14.83
CA LYS A 2 8.14 -29.35 13.45
C LYS A 2 7.42 -30.69 13.31
N ILE A 3 6.44 -30.76 12.40
CA ILE A 3 5.72 -31.97 12.05
C ILE A 3 6.19 -32.40 10.67
N MET A 4 6.51 -33.66 10.51
CA MET A 4 6.97 -34.27 9.26
C MET A 4 6.04 -35.42 8.86
N SER A 5 5.73 -35.53 7.59
CA SER A 5 4.91 -36.61 7.03
C SER A 5 5.63 -37.26 5.87
N TRP A 6 5.62 -38.62 5.82
CA TRP A 6 6.28 -39.37 4.77
C TRP A 6 5.63 -40.73 4.53
N ASN A 7 5.08 -40.90 3.34
CA ASN A 7 4.75 -42.26 2.89
C ASN A 7 6.06 -43.03 2.59
N VAL A 8 6.35 -44.06 3.41
CA VAL A 8 7.62 -44.78 3.37
C VAL A 8 7.63 -46.00 2.44
N ASN A 9 6.50 -46.32 1.83
CA ASN A 9 6.28 -47.49 0.94
C ASN A 9 6.99 -48.72 1.46
N GLY A 10 6.71 -49.13 2.70
CA GLY A 10 7.33 -50.20 3.43
C GLY A 10 8.50 -49.79 4.30
N LEU A 11 8.22 -49.62 5.61
CA LEU A 11 9.18 -49.13 6.62
C LEU A 11 10.48 -49.93 6.66
N ALA A 12 10.42 -51.28 6.54
CA ALA A 12 11.59 -52.12 6.54
C ALA A 12 12.52 -51.85 5.34
N ALA A 13 11.96 -51.55 4.17
CA ALA A 13 12.74 -51.22 2.99
C ALA A 13 13.29 -49.80 3.11
N CYS A 14 12.51 -48.85 3.56
CA CYS A 14 12.91 -47.46 3.80
C CYS A 14 13.99 -47.36 4.89
N LYS A 15 13.93 -48.18 5.94
CA LYS A 15 14.97 -48.28 7.00
C LYS A 15 16.33 -48.64 6.41
N ARG A 16 16.38 -49.63 5.51
CA ARG A 16 17.64 -50.03 4.83
C ARG A 16 18.21 -48.90 3.96
N LYS A 17 17.34 -48.01 3.47
CA LYS A 17 17.70 -46.84 2.64
C LYS A 17 17.98 -45.57 3.47
N GLY A 18 17.99 -45.65 4.80
CA GLY A 18 18.43 -44.54 5.65
C GLY A 18 17.33 -43.82 6.41
N PHE A 19 16.13 -44.36 6.58
CA PHE A 19 15.00 -43.75 7.33
C PHE A 19 15.43 -43.22 8.69
N LEU A 20 16.19 -43.98 9.50
CA LEU A 20 16.63 -43.53 10.83
C LEU A 20 17.56 -42.31 10.77
N ARG A 21 18.34 -42.17 9.71
CA ARG A 21 19.16 -40.97 9.47
C ARG A 21 18.28 -39.76 9.17
N VAL A 22 17.27 -39.94 8.31
CA VAL A 22 16.28 -38.89 7.99
C VAL A 22 15.56 -38.46 9.27
N LEU A 23 15.08 -39.41 10.08
CA LEU A 23 14.39 -39.12 11.34
C LEU A 23 15.30 -38.30 12.29
N ALA A 24 16.56 -38.69 12.47
CA ALA A 24 17.49 -38.01 13.36
C ALA A 24 17.83 -36.59 12.88
N HIS A 25 18.13 -36.40 11.58
CA HIS A 25 18.49 -35.12 11.01
C HIS A 25 17.30 -34.17 10.86
N SER A 26 16.10 -34.69 10.72
CA SER A 26 14.87 -33.86 10.58
C SER A 26 14.61 -33.03 11.81
N ARG A 27 15.06 -33.48 13.00
CA ARG A 27 14.72 -32.90 14.32
C ARG A 27 13.21 -32.67 14.49
N ALA A 28 12.38 -33.49 13.81
CA ALA A 28 10.94 -33.38 13.91
C ALA A 28 10.46 -33.64 15.35
N ASP A 29 9.51 -32.84 15.82
CA ASP A 29 8.82 -33.09 17.08
C ASP A 29 7.80 -34.22 16.92
N ILE A 30 7.15 -34.28 15.74
CA ILE A 30 6.20 -35.35 15.36
C ILE A 30 6.56 -35.82 13.96
N PHE A 31 6.63 -37.15 13.76
CA PHE A 31 6.94 -37.75 12.48
C PHE A 31 5.86 -38.77 12.12
N CYS A 32 5.08 -38.50 11.08
CA CYS A 32 3.97 -39.30 10.58
C CYS A 32 4.46 -40.15 9.41
N CYS A 33 4.26 -41.48 9.48
CA CYS A 33 4.57 -42.39 8.41
C CYS A 33 3.29 -43.08 7.89
N GLN A 34 3.18 -43.20 6.59
CA GLN A 34 2.11 -43.93 5.92
C GLN A 34 2.71 -45.14 5.18
N GLU A 35 1.87 -46.13 4.89
CA GLU A 35 2.23 -47.33 4.17
C GLU A 35 3.43 -48.09 4.81
N ILE A 36 3.39 -48.29 6.12
CA ILE A 36 4.49 -48.89 6.88
C ILE A 36 4.70 -50.40 6.57
N LYS A 37 3.67 -51.11 6.20
CA LYS A 37 3.71 -52.55 5.83
C LYS A 37 4.43 -53.44 6.89
N SER A 38 4.47 -53.02 8.15
CA SER A 38 5.22 -53.64 9.23
C SER A 38 4.52 -53.54 10.56
N ARG A 39 4.80 -54.50 11.44
CA ARG A 39 4.31 -54.50 12.83
C ARG A 39 5.49 -54.46 13.84
N CYS A 40 6.74 -54.35 13.36
CA CYS A 40 7.89 -54.40 14.22
C CYS A 40 8.23 -53.03 14.78
N PRO A 41 8.38 -52.89 16.12
CA PRO A 41 8.81 -51.64 16.73
C PRO A 41 10.17 -51.15 16.22
N LEU A 42 10.38 -49.86 16.24
CA LEU A 42 11.64 -49.18 15.88
C LEU A 42 12.45 -48.83 17.15
N SER A 43 13.75 -48.94 17.06
CA SER A 43 14.61 -48.31 18.06
C SER A 43 14.77 -46.82 17.73
N THR A 44 13.97 -45.96 18.35
CA THR A 44 13.96 -44.49 18.16
C THR A 44 13.98 -43.80 19.53
N PRO A 45 15.17 -43.72 20.17
CA PRO A 45 15.26 -43.06 21.48
C PRO A 45 14.71 -41.62 21.43
N GLY A 46 13.93 -41.28 22.47
CA GLY A 46 13.33 -39.94 22.59
C GLY A 46 12.02 -39.72 21.78
N TYR A 47 11.47 -40.82 21.23
CA TYR A 47 10.13 -40.77 20.62
C TYR A 47 9.18 -41.83 21.26
N PHE A 48 8.00 -41.40 21.59
CA PHE A 48 6.83 -42.26 21.79
C PHE A 48 6.38 -42.79 20.42
N GLN A 49 5.97 -44.04 20.33
CA GLN A 49 5.60 -44.69 19.08
C GLN A 49 4.15 -45.14 19.10
N PHE A 50 3.36 -44.72 18.13
CA PHE A 50 1.96 -45.05 17.98
C PHE A 50 1.79 -45.79 16.66
N TRP A 51 1.49 -47.10 16.75
CA TRP A 51 1.42 -48.01 15.61
C TRP A 51 -0.04 -48.42 15.32
N ASN A 52 -0.44 -48.25 14.05
CA ASN A 52 -1.72 -48.79 13.54
C ASN A 52 -1.44 -49.65 12.30
N PRO A 53 -0.96 -50.88 12.46
CA PRO A 53 -0.71 -51.77 11.34
C PRO A 53 -2.01 -52.33 10.80
N ALA A 54 -2.09 -52.61 9.49
CA ALA A 54 -3.21 -53.32 8.92
C ALA A 54 -3.33 -54.75 9.47
N GLN A 55 -4.55 -55.29 9.47
CA GLN A 55 -4.76 -56.70 9.82
C GLN A 55 -4.06 -57.64 8.82
N CYS A 56 -4.06 -57.31 7.54
CA CYS A 56 -3.32 -58.02 6.51
C CYS A 56 -1.82 -57.75 6.63
N PRO A 57 -0.96 -58.78 6.88
CA PRO A 57 0.50 -58.59 6.96
C PRO A 57 1.10 -58.09 5.64
N GLY A 58 2.02 -57.10 5.73
CA GLY A 58 2.70 -56.53 4.57
C GLY A 58 1.87 -55.54 3.74
N TYR A 59 0.72 -55.13 4.21
CA TYR A 59 -0.18 -54.18 3.55
C TYR A 59 -0.39 -52.95 4.41
N SER A 60 -0.59 -51.76 3.80
CA SER A 60 -1.01 -50.51 4.43
C SER A 60 -0.34 -50.17 5.78
N GLY A 61 -1.09 -49.61 6.72
CA GLY A 61 -0.67 -49.23 8.07
C GLY A 61 -0.03 -47.87 8.20
N THR A 62 -0.20 -47.26 9.37
CA THR A 62 0.36 -45.96 9.72
C THR A 62 1.18 -46.05 11.02
N LEU A 63 2.16 -45.14 11.17
CA LEU A 63 2.98 -44.97 12.37
C LEU A 63 3.14 -43.51 12.65
N THR A 64 2.94 -43.10 13.89
CA THR A 64 3.27 -41.74 14.31
C THR A 64 4.30 -41.79 15.45
N LEU A 65 5.40 -41.06 15.31
CA LEU A 65 6.44 -40.89 16.31
C LEU A 65 6.31 -39.47 16.90
N SER A 66 6.26 -39.34 18.21
CA SER A 66 6.18 -38.04 18.88
C SER A 66 7.21 -37.91 19.99
N ARG A 67 7.89 -36.76 20.06
CA ARG A 67 8.78 -36.40 21.18
C ARG A 67 8.03 -36.03 22.46
N ARG A 68 6.73 -35.67 22.31
CA ARG A 68 5.86 -35.30 23.43
C ARG A 68 4.76 -36.36 23.56
N GLU A 69 4.48 -36.73 24.76
CA GLU A 69 3.33 -37.61 25.01
C GLU A 69 2.03 -36.88 24.68
N PRO A 70 1.14 -37.42 23.85
CA PRO A 70 -0.17 -36.85 23.61
C PRO A 70 -1.11 -37.06 24.79
N LEU A 71 -2.15 -36.22 24.88
CA LEU A 71 -3.20 -36.36 25.91
C LEU A 71 -4.05 -37.64 25.69
N SER A 72 -4.34 -37.95 24.44
CA SER A 72 -5.02 -39.16 24.04
C SER A 72 -4.58 -39.61 22.63
N VAL A 73 -4.84 -40.87 22.31
CA VAL A 73 -4.53 -41.45 21.00
C VAL A 73 -5.75 -42.24 20.51
N HIS A 74 -6.20 -41.95 19.28
CA HIS A 74 -7.24 -42.73 18.62
C HIS A 74 -6.67 -43.40 17.38
N TYR A 75 -7.12 -44.65 17.18
CA TYR A 75 -6.74 -45.47 16.03
C TYR A 75 -8.00 -45.79 15.22
N GLY A 76 -8.00 -45.40 13.94
CA GLY A 76 -9.12 -45.55 13.05
C GLY A 76 -10.25 -44.51 13.27
N MET A 77 -11.40 -44.77 12.66
CA MET A 77 -12.60 -43.91 12.72
C MET A 77 -13.75 -44.56 13.53
N GLY A 78 -13.52 -45.72 14.12
CA GLY A 78 -14.55 -46.51 14.83
C GLY A 78 -15.45 -47.30 13.89
N ILE A 79 -15.07 -47.45 12.63
CA ILE A 79 -15.80 -48.23 11.61
C ILE A 79 -14.92 -49.40 11.19
N ARG A 80 -15.30 -50.60 11.61
CA ARG A 80 -14.50 -51.83 11.47
C ARG A 80 -13.96 -52.05 10.06
N GLU A 81 -14.79 -51.89 9.03
CA GLU A 81 -14.43 -52.07 7.61
C GLU A 81 -13.29 -51.17 7.18
N PHE A 82 -13.25 -49.94 7.70
CA PHE A 82 -12.23 -48.93 7.35
C PHE A 82 -10.99 -49.00 8.23
N ASP A 83 -11.13 -49.50 9.47
CA ASP A 83 -10.07 -49.49 10.47
C ASP A 83 -9.17 -50.76 10.33
N GLU A 84 -9.60 -51.83 9.67
CA GLU A 84 -8.83 -53.07 9.46
C GLU A 84 -7.53 -52.81 8.62
N GLU A 85 -7.48 -51.76 7.83
CA GLU A 85 -6.30 -51.40 7.04
C GLU A 85 -5.30 -50.48 7.76
N GLY A 86 -5.60 -50.00 8.97
CA GLY A 86 -4.71 -49.21 9.83
C GLY A 86 -4.31 -47.84 9.26
N ARG A 87 -5.28 -47.09 8.70
CA ARG A 87 -5.03 -45.92 7.87
C ARG A 87 -5.06 -44.57 8.62
N LEU A 88 -5.48 -44.57 9.90
CA LEU A 88 -5.65 -43.33 10.65
C LEU A 88 -5.07 -43.45 12.06
N ILE A 89 -4.25 -42.42 12.46
CA ILE A 89 -3.83 -42.19 13.86
C ILE A 89 -4.12 -40.77 14.20
N VAL A 90 -4.76 -40.51 15.33
CA VAL A 90 -5.03 -39.20 15.87
C VAL A 90 -4.31 -39.05 17.19
N LEU A 91 -3.48 -38.06 17.30
CA LEU A 91 -2.83 -37.64 18.56
C LEU A 91 -3.46 -36.33 19.04
N GLU A 92 -3.95 -36.33 20.25
CA GLU A 92 -4.49 -35.15 20.90
C GLU A 92 -3.44 -34.39 21.70
N TYR A 93 -3.39 -33.08 21.51
CA TYR A 93 -2.62 -32.15 22.32
C TYR A 93 -3.53 -31.10 22.94
N GLY A 94 -3.01 -30.29 23.87
CA GLY A 94 -3.82 -29.31 24.61
C GLY A 94 -4.61 -28.34 23.76
N GLY A 95 -4.12 -27.95 22.57
CA GLY A 95 -4.76 -26.96 21.71
C GLY A 95 -5.12 -27.42 20.31
N PHE A 96 -4.82 -28.63 19.92
CA PHE A 96 -5.07 -29.16 18.56
C PHE A 96 -4.87 -30.67 18.49
N TYR A 97 -5.38 -31.27 17.40
CA TYR A 97 -5.12 -32.65 17.01
C TYR A 97 -4.09 -32.71 15.88
N VAL A 98 -3.25 -33.76 15.91
CA VAL A 98 -2.45 -34.18 14.75
C VAL A 98 -3.04 -35.48 14.22
N VAL A 99 -3.50 -35.44 12.98
CA VAL A 99 -4.13 -36.57 12.31
C VAL A 99 -3.22 -37.05 11.19
N ASN A 100 -2.68 -38.28 11.36
CA ASN A 100 -1.87 -38.94 10.36
C ASN A 100 -2.80 -39.86 9.53
N VAL A 101 -2.91 -39.59 8.22
CA VAL A 101 -3.82 -40.29 7.34
C VAL A 101 -3.10 -40.95 6.15
N TYR A 102 -3.53 -42.14 5.78
CA TYR A 102 -3.19 -42.85 4.56
C TYR A 102 -4.47 -43.20 3.81
N VAL A 103 -4.90 -42.31 2.92
CA VAL A 103 -6.18 -42.44 2.21
C VAL A 103 -6.12 -43.61 1.20
N PRO A 104 -7.17 -44.44 1.06
CA PRO A 104 -7.16 -45.55 0.12
C PRO A 104 -6.95 -45.13 -1.33
N ASN A 105 -6.15 -45.84 -2.08
CA ASN A 105 -5.99 -45.64 -3.51
C ASN A 105 -7.11 -46.38 -4.25
N SER A 106 -7.71 -45.74 -5.28
CA SER A 106 -8.79 -46.31 -6.10
C SER A 106 -8.36 -47.45 -6.99
N GLN A 107 -7.07 -47.75 -7.12
CA GLN A 107 -6.41 -48.81 -7.88
C GLN A 107 -6.65 -48.74 -9.40
N SER A 108 -5.93 -49.58 -10.15
CA SER A 108 -6.10 -49.64 -11.60
C SER A 108 -7.52 -50.05 -12.00
N GLY A 109 -8.09 -49.39 -12.99
CA GLY A 109 -9.44 -49.60 -13.42
C GLY A 109 -10.51 -49.17 -12.39
N LEU A 110 -10.10 -48.31 -11.43
CA LEU A 110 -10.96 -47.75 -10.39
C LEU A 110 -11.66 -48.81 -9.52
N ALA A 111 -11.07 -50.01 -9.39
CA ALA A 111 -11.65 -51.17 -8.72
C ALA A 111 -12.05 -50.90 -7.25
N ARG A 112 -11.49 -49.86 -6.61
CA ARG A 112 -11.79 -49.49 -5.23
C ARG A 112 -12.37 -48.07 -5.11
N LEU A 113 -12.89 -47.48 -6.18
CA LEU A 113 -13.37 -46.10 -6.12
C LEU A 113 -14.55 -45.94 -5.15
N ASP A 114 -15.51 -46.86 -5.17
CA ASP A 114 -16.68 -46.84 -4.26
C ASP A 114 -16.22 -46.93 -2.79
N TYR A 115 -15.29 -47.85 -2.49
CA TYR A 115 -14.71 -47.98 -1.15
C TYR A 115 -13.99 -46.71 -0.74
N ARG A 116 -13.22 -46.08 -1.66
CA ARG A 116 -12.54 -44.82 -1.44
C ARG A 116 -13.52 -43.70 -1.13
N THR A 117 -14.58 -43.56 -1.90
CA THR A 117 -15.60 -42.53 -1.70
C THR A 117 -16.33 -42.71 -0.36
N ALA A 118 -16.69 -43.93 0.01
CA ALA A 118 -17.28 -44.22 1.31
C ALA A 118 -16.32 -43.91 2.46
N TRP A 119 -15.02 -44.21 2.29
CA TRP A 119 -13.97 -43.91 3.25
C TRP A 119 -13.77 -42.39 3.44
N ASP A 120 -13.81 -41.62 2.36
CA ASP A 120 -13.70 -40.15 2.40
C ASP A 120 -14.90 -39.54 3.16
N GLU A 121 -16.12 -40.04 2.99
CA GLU A 121 -17.30 -39.62 3.76
C GLU A 121 -17.17 -39.95 5.26
N ALA A 122 -16.63 -41.11 5.58
CA ALA A 122 -16.39 -41.51 6.95
C ALA A 122 -15.33 -40.59 7.61
N LEU A 123 -14.23 -40.29 6.91
CA LEU A 123 -13.21 -39.33 7.38
C LEU A 123 -13.79 -37.93 7.61
N LEU A 124 -14.60 -37.43 6.68
CA LEU A 124 -15.29 -36.16 6.80
C LEU A 124 -16.17 -36.10 8.06
N SER A 125 -16.97 -37.16 8.29
CA SER A 125 -17.83 -37.26 9.46
C SER A 125 -17.04 -37.37 10.75
N PHE A 126 -15.94 -38.12 10.78
CA PHE A 126 -15.05 -38.25 11.92
C PHE A 126 -14.41 -36.90 12.30
N LEU A 127 -13.87 -36.17 11.30
CA LEU A 127 -13.22 -34.89 11.53
C LEU A 127 -14.19 -33.82 12.04
N LYS A 128 -15.47 -33.86 11.62
CA LYS A 128 -16.53 -32.98 12.15
C LYS A 128 -16.77 -33.16 13.65
N GLY A 129 -16.52 -34.37 14.17
CA GLY A 129 -16.69 -34.71 15.57
C GLY A 129 -15.56 -34.24 16.49
N LEU A 130 -14.43 -33.74 15.94
CA LEU A 130 -13.32 -33.26 16.74
C LEU A 130 -13.58 -31.84 17.25
N ASP A 131 -13.36 -31.60 18.54
CA ASP A 131 -13.66 -30.35 19.24
C ASP A 131 -12.52 -29.32 19.20
N LYS A 132 -11.32 -29.72 18.78
CA LYS A 132 -10.14 -28.84 18.66
C LYS A 132 -9.71 -28.69 17.20
N PRO A 133 -8.98 -27.60 16.89
CA PRO A 133 -8.35 -27.43 15.58
C PRO A 133 -7.46 -28.62 15.19
N VAL A 134 -7.38 -28.91 13.90
CA VAL A 134 -6.72 -30.09 13.35
C VAL A 134 -5.53 -29.72 12.47
N VAL A 135 -4.44 -30.48 12.60
CA VAL A 135 -3.38 -30.60 11.60
C VAL A 135 -3.49 -31.98 11.01
N LEU A 136 -4.09 -32.07 9.84
CA LEU A 136 -4.28 -33.31 9.09
C LEU A 136 -3.15 -33.43 8.06
N CYS A 137 -2.38 -34.51 8.11
CA CYS A 137 -1.27 -34.73 7.19
C CYS A 137 -1.18 -36.20 6.77
N GLY A 138 -0.63 -36.42 5.60
CA GLY A 138 -0.43 -37.78 5.09
C GLY A 138 -0.46 -37.83 3.58
N ASP A 139 -0.59 -39.06 3.08
CA ASP A 139 -0.80 -39.36 1.67
C ASP A 139 -2.32 -39.48 1.40
N PHE A 140 -2.82 -38.55 0.62
CA PHE A 140 -4.25 -38.49 0.28
C PHE A 140 -4.60 -39.26 -0.98
N ASN A 141 -3.61 -39.80 -1.69
CA ASN A 141 -3.81 -40.55 -2.93
C ASN A 141 -4.71 -39.78 -3.94
N VAL A 142 -4.66 -38.47 -3.95
CA VAL A 142 -5.36 -37.58 -4.89
C VAL A 142 -4.54 -36.32 -5.17
N ALA A 143 -4.41 -35.97 -6.42
CA ALA A 143 -3.97 -34.65 -6.83
C ALA A 143 -5.20 -33.74 -6.96
N ARG A 144 -5.20 -32.64 -6.19
CA ARG A 144 -6.36 -31.76 -6.09
C ARG A 144 -6.66 -31.02 -7.39
N ASP A 145 -5.62 -30.55 -8.08
CA ASP A 145 -5.77 -29.71 -9.26
C ASP A 145 -4.81 -30.12 -10.38
N PHE A 146 -5.06 -29.64 -11.58
CA PHE A 146 -4.21 -29.87 -12.76
C PHE A 146 -2.75 -29.48 -12.54
N ILE A 147 -2.48 -28.42 -11.78
CA ILE A 147 -1.13 -28.00 -11.42
C ILE A 147 -0.38 -29.00 -10.52
N ASP A 148 -1.12 -29.95 -9.90
CA ASP A 148 -0.59 -30.97 -8.98
C ASP A 148 -0.23 -32.28 -9.69
N VAL A 149 -0.44 -32.36 -11.01
CA VAL A 149 -0.16 -33.52 -11.85
C VAL A 149 0.75 -33.15 -13.01
N TYR A 150 1.68 -34.03 -13.36
CA TYR A 150 2.47 -33.84 -14.56
C TYR A 150 1.55 -33.95 -15.80
N PRO A 151 1.52 -32.97 -16.71
CA PRO A 151 0.48 -32.85 -17.75
C PRO A 151 0.33 -34.03 -18.69
N GLU A 152 1.42 -34.72 -19.05
CA GLU A 152 1.37 -35.90 -19.92
C GLU A 152 0.68 -37.10 -19.26
N ASN A 153 0.64 -37.17 -17.94
CA ASN A 153 -0.04 -38.26 -17.22
C ASN A 153 -1.57 -38.18 -17.40
N ILE A 154 -2.13 -36.98 -17.62
CA ILE A 154 -3.57 -36.74 -17.74
C ILE A 154 -4.06 -37.06 -19.16
N ARG A 155 -3.22 -36.88 -20.17
CA ARG A 155 -3.63 -36.99 -21.60
C ARG A 155 -3.94 -38.40 -22.05
N ASN A 156 -3.42 -39.42 -21.38
CA ASN A 156 -3.38 -40.78 -21.90
C ASN A 156 -4.29 -41.78 -21.17
N THR A 157 -5.02 -41.37 -20.10
CA THR A 157 -5.82 -42.34 -19.33
C THR A 157 -7.06 -41.65 -18.73
N PRO A 158 -8.28 -41.86 -19.30
CA PRO A 158 -9.49 -41.30 -18.76
C PRO A 158 -9.86 -41.80 -17.36
N GLU A 159 -9.44 -43.00 -17.00
CA GLU A 159 -9.65 -43.64 -15.70
C GLU A 159 -8.39 -43.65 -14.84
N LEU A 160 -7.92 -42.48 -14.49
CA LEU A 160 -6.66 -42.27 -13.79
C LEU A 160 -6.90 -42.23 -12.26
N PRO A 161 -6.53 -43.28 -11.48
CA PRO A 161 -6.63 -43.29 -10.03
C PRO A 161 -5.84 -42.10 -9.43
N GLY A 162 -6.43 -41.41 -8.44
CA GLY A 162 -5.82 -40.21 -7.82
C GLY A 162 -6.14 -38.89 -8.53
N PHE A 163 -6.96 -38.91 -9.62
CA PHE A 163 -7.39 -37.70 -10.32
C PHE A 163 -8.84 -37.73 -10.80
N GLN A 164 -9.66 -38.64 -10.28
CA GLN A 164 -11.08 -38.73 -10.58
C GLN A 164 -11.86 -37.60 -9.93
N SER A 165 -13.01 -37.23 -10.52
CA SER A 165 -13.87 -36.15 -9.97
C SER A 165 -14.29 -36.45 -8.53
N GLN A 166 -14.69 -37.70 -8.25
CA GLN A 166 -15.12 -38.13 -6.92
C GLN A 166 -14.01 -37.99 -5.87
N GLU A 167 -12.77 -38.35 -6.22
CA GLU A 167 -11.60 -38.20 -5.34
C GLU A 167 -11.28 -36.72 -5.06
N ARG A 168 -11.35 -35.89 -6.09
CA ARG A 168 -11.15 -34.45 -5.98
C ARG A 168 -12.25 -33.74 -5.19
N GLU A 169 -13.52 -34.14 -5.42
CA GLU A 169 -14.66 -33.67 -4.63
C GLU A 169 -14.55 -34.07 -3.16
N GLY A 170 -14.02 -35.26 -2.85
CA GLY A 170 -13.67 -35.68 -1.50
C GLY A 170 -12.70 -34.71 -0.84
N MET A 171 -11.63 -34.30 -1.55
CA MET A 171 -10.67 -33.29 -1.07
C MET A 171 -11.34 -31.92 -0.86
N GLU A 172 -12.16 -31.45 -1.80
CA GLU A 172 -12.87 -30.16 -1.65
C GLU A 172 -13.82 -30.16 -0.44
N ARG A 173 -14.49 -31.30 -0.15
CA ARG A 173 -15.34 -31.45 1.04
C ARG A 173 -14.52 -31.38 2.33
N LEU A 174 -13.33 -31.99 2.38
CA LEU A 174 -12.42 -31.82 3.51
C LEU A 174 -12.01 -30.35 3.73
N LEU A 175 -11.69 -29.64 2.65
CA LEU A 175 -11.34 -28.22 2.73
C LEU A 175 -12.54 -27.36 3.18
N SER A 176 -13.77 -27.77 2.84
CA SER A 176 -14.99 -27.06 3.27
C SER A 176 -15.22 -27.09 4.79
N LEU A 177 -14.52 -27.97 5.53
CA LEU A 177 -14.53 -28.00 7.00
C LEU A 177 -13.73 -26.82 7.64
N GLY A 178 -13.23 -25.87 6.87
CA GLY A 178 -12.33 -24.84 7.36
C GLY A 178 -10.90 -25.33 7.51
N LEU A 179 -10.51 -26.31 6.67
CA LEU A 179 -9.14 -26.76 6.51
C LEU A 179 -8.52 -26.06 5.29
N THR A 180 -7.29 -25.61 5.42
CA THR A 180 -6.52 -24.98 4.34
C THR A 180 -5.36 -25.88 3.92
N ASP A 181 -5.23 -26.15 2.61
CA ASP A 181 -4.01 -26.69 2.01
C ASP A 181 -2.88 -25.65 2.15
N VAL A 182 -1.99 -25.86 3.12
CA VAL A 182 -0.96 -24.90 3.47
C VAL A 182 -0.01 -24.64 2.30
N PHE A 183 0.33 -25.68 1.55
CA PHE A 183 1.26 -25.52 0.43
C PHE A 183 0.66 -24.62 -0.66
N ARG A 184 -0.57 -24.85 -1.08
CA ARG A 184 -1.24 -24.05 -2.11
C ARG A 184 -1.66 -22.67 -1.59
N ALA A 185 -1.93 -22.51 -0.30
CA ALA A 185 -2.14 -21.20 0.30
C ALA A 185 -0.90 -20.30 0.25
N TRP A 186 0.30 -20.87 0.37
CA TRP A 186 1.57 -20.12 0.34
C TRP A 186 2.18 -20.04 -1.06
N TYR A 187 2.00 -21.09 -1.87
CA TYR A 187 2.59 -21.24 -3.20
C TYR A 187 1.54 -21.57 -4.25
N PRO A 188 0.55 -20.68 -4.50
CA PRO A 188 -0.61 -20.98 -5.34
C PRO A 188 -0.27 -21.27 -6.80
N GLN A 189 0.82 -20.73 -7.30
CA GLN A 189 1.21 -20.80 -8.71
C GLN A 189 2.48 -21.64 -8.96
N VAL A 190 3.04 -22.29 -7.92
CA VAL A 190 4.27 -23.06 -8.11
C VAL A 190 3.93 -24.38 -8.82
N GLU A 191 4.36 -24.51 -10.06
CA GLU A 191 4.22 -25.71 -10.87
C GLU A 191 5.27 -26.76 -10.49
N ARG A 192 4.98 -28.00 -10.82
CA ARG A 192 5.90 -29.15 -10.66
C ARG A 192 6.39 -29.37 -9.21
N ALA A 193 5.60 -28.98 -8.24
CA ALA A 193 5.86 -29.20 -6.81
C ALA A 193 5.32 -30.55 -6.36
N TYR A 194 5.86 -31.62 -6.92
CA TYR A 194 5.37 -32.98 -6.69
C TYR A 194 5.94 -33.58 -5.40
N THR A 195 5.23 -34.59 -4.87
CA THR A 195 5.64 -35.35 -3.67
C THR A 195 5.79 -36.83 -3.93
N TRP A 196 5.22 -37.36 -5.03
CA TRP A 196 5.28 -38.73 -5.46
C TRP A 196 5.73 -38.85 -6.93
N TRP A 197 6.51 -39.89 -7.21
CA TRP A 197 6.97 -40.26 -8.56
C TRP A 197 6.94 -41.75 -8.74
N SER A 198 6.34 -42.23 -9.82
CA SER A 198 6.39 -43.66 -10.14
C SER A 198 7.84 -44.20 -10.18
N ALA A 199 8.07 -45.31 -9.49
CA ALA A 199 9.38 -45.97 -9.47
C ALA A 199 9.83 -46.49 -10.87
N ARG A 200 8.94 -46.52 -11.85
CA ARG A 200 9.22 -46.98 -13.22
C ARG A 200 9.80 -45.82 -14.03
N LEU A 201 10.85 -46.13 -14.87
CA LEU A 201 11.36 -45.21 -15.88
C LEU A 201 11.97 -43.90 -15.33
N ASN A 202 12.66 -43.93 -14.16
CA ASN A 202 13.37 -42.77 -13.58
C ASN A 202 12.55 -41.47 -13.49
N LYS A 203 11.24 -41.54 -13.41
CA LYS A 203 10.32 -40.38 -13.45
C LYS A 203 10.64 -39.30 -12.43
N ARG A 204 11.28 -39.68 -11.30
CA ARG A 204 11.67 -38.68 -10.26
C ARG A 204 12.84 -37.80 -10.76
N GLN A 205 13.79 -38.33 -11.51
CA GLN A 205 14.90 -37.51 -12.07
C GLN A 205 14.39 -36.50 -13.11
N GLU A 206 13.35 -36.84 -13.87
CA GLU A 206 12.70 -35.98 -14.85
C GLU A 206 11.63 -35.07 -14.21
N ASN A 207 11.44 -35.19 -12.90
CA ASN A 207 10.37 -34.53 -12.16
C ASN A 207 8.98 -34.69 -12.78
N ARG A 208 8.63 -35.93 -13.21
CA ARG A 208 7.32 -36.32 -13.75
C ARG A 208 6.50 -36.99 -12.65
N GLY A 209 5.95 -36.18 -11.76
CA GLY A 209 5.32 -36.62 -10.52
C GLY A 209 3.92 -36.11 -10.32
N TRP A 210 3.45 -36.34 -9.10
CA TRP A 210 2.16 -35.91 -8.57
C TRP A 210 2.35 -35.36 -7.17
N ARG A 211 1.53 -34.39 -6.77
CA ARG A 211 1.42 -33.97 -5.39
C ARG A 211 0.27 -34.73 -4.73
N LEU A 212 0.63 -35.73 -3.93
CA LEU A 212 -0.32 -36.62 -3.24
C LEU A 212 -0.28 -36.47 -1.72
N ASP A 213 0.81 -35.89 -1.19
CA ASP A 213 1.01 -35.68 0.22
C ASP A 213 0.69 -34.24 0.60
N TYR A 214 -0.06 -34.04 1.70
CA TYR A 214 -0.58 -32.74 2.09
C TYR A 214 -0.40 -32.47 3.58
N PHE A 215 -0.39 -31.18 3.92
CA PHE A 215 -0.74 -30.63 5.22
C PHE A 215 -1.98 -29.79 5.05
N LEU A 216 -3.11 -30.27 5.58
CA LEU A 216 -4.36 -29.53 5.70
C LEU A 216 -4.49 -29.06 7.14
N VAL A 217 -4.59 -27.77 7.35
CA VAL A 217 -4.54 -27.17 8.69
C VAL A 217 -5.82 -26.35 8.91
N SER A 218 -6.46 -26.54 10.08
CA SER A 218 -7.60 -25.71 10.45
C SER A 218 -7.26 -24.22 10.38
N ASP A 219 -8.18 -23.41 9.85
CA ASP A 219 -8.00 -21.96 9.67
C ASP A 219 -7.59 -21.26 10.97
N ALA A 220 -8.05 -21.77 12.10
CA ALA A 220 -7.67 -21.28 13.42
C ALA A 220 -6.15 -21.41 13.73
N LEU A 221 -5.46 -22.36 13.10
CA LEU A 221 -4.02 -22.60 13.29
C LEU A 221 -3.15 -21.95 12.20
N LEU A 222 -3.72 -21.41 11.12
CA LEU A 222 -2.95 -20.84 10.00
C LEU A 222 -2.01 -19.73 10.46
N SER A 223 -2.44 -18.91 11.40
CA SER A 223 -1.60 -17.86 11.97
C SER A 223 -0.38 -18.40 12.76
N SER A 224 -0.39 -19.66 13.10
CA SER A 224 0.70 -20.36 13.80
C SER A 224 1.67 -21.06 12.84
N VAL A 225 1.32 -21.18 11.56
CA VAL A 225 2.20 -21.77 10.54
C VAL A 225 3.35 -20.82 10.24
N ARG A 226 4.57 -21.36 10.22
CA ARG A 226 5.81 -20.61 9.93
C ARG A 226 6.59 -21.18 8.74
N GLY A 227 6.24 -22.36 8.26
CA GLY A 227 6.91 -22.96 7.11
C GLY A 227 6.25 -24.25 6.66
N ILE A 228 6.29 -24.50 5.36
CA ILE A 228 5.93 -25.73 4.68
C ILE A 228 7.00 -26.06 3.66
N THR A 229 7.48 -27.32 3.62
CA THR A 229 8.57 -27.73 2.71
C THR A 229 8.31 -29.13 2.17
N HIS A 230 8.50 -29.33 0.87
CA HIS A 230 8.64 -30.64 0.22
C HIS A 230 10.13 -30.97 0.12
N HIS A 231 10.56 -32.06 0.77
CA HIS A 231 11.96 -32.47 0.80
C HIS A 231 12.27 -33.40 -0.38
N THR A 232 12.24 -32.86 -1.59
CA THR A 232 12.43 -33.65 -2.82
C THR A 232 13.83 -34.27 -2.99
N ASP A 233 14.81 -33.76 -2.25
CA ASP A 233 16.18 -34.25 -2.18
C ASP A 233 16.34 -35.53 -1.32
N ILE A 234 15.37 -35.82 -0.43
CA ILE A 234 15.38 -36.98 0.42
C ILE A 234 14.88 -38.22 -0.36
N LEU A 235 15.76 -39.19 -0.49
CA LEU A 235 15.48 -40.45 -1.17
C LEU A 235 15.18 -41.54 -0.13
N GLY A 236 14.58 -42.68 -0.57
CA GLY A 236 14.26 -43.83 0.30
C GLY A 236 12.90 -44.42 0.03
N SER A 237 11.96 -43.64 -0.50
CA SER A 237 10.63 -44.01 -0.96
C SER A 237 10.37 -43.40 -2.34
N ASP A 238 9.32 -43.80 -2.99
CA ASP A 238 8.75 -43.14 -4.19
C ASP A 238 8.03 -41.85 -3.85
N HIS A 239 7.76 -41.59 -2.56
CA HIS A 239 7.36 -40.29 -2.05
C HIS A 239 8.56 -39.53 -1.46
N CYS A 240 8.52 -38.21 -1.43
CA CYS A 240 9.39 -37.40 -0.59
C CYS A 240 8.70 -37.02 0.73
N PRO A 241 9.47 -36.80 1.80
CA PRO A 241 8.89 -36.23 3.02
C PRO A 241 8.40 -34.83 2.79
N ILE A 242 7.33 -34.44 3.49
CA ILE A 242 6.89 -33.05 3.62
C ILE A 242 6.94 -32.62 5.07
N SER A 243 7.19 -31.35 5.36
CA SER A 243 7.23 -30.85 6.74
C SER A 243 6.51 -29.55 6.91
N LEU A 244 5.87 -29.39 8.07
CA LEU A 244 5.19 -28.19 8.54
C LEU A 244 5.90 -27.68 9.79
N ILE A 245 6.13 -26.36 9.87
CA ILE A 245 6.60 -25.70 11.10
C ILE A 245 5.43 -24.96 11.70
N LEU A 246 5.00 -25.38 12.88
CA LEU A 246 4.01 -24.73 13.71
C LEU A 246 4.70 -24.08 14.90
N GLN A 247 4.43 -22.82 15.10
CA GLN A 247 4.72 -22.15 16.37
C GLN A 247 3.38 -21.93 17.03
N PRO A 248 2.94 -22.82 17.97
CA PRO A 248 1.72 -22.57 18.70
C PRO A 248 1.79 -21.17 19.28
N ALA A 249 0.76 -20.39 19.12
CA ALA A 249 0.61 -19.17 19.89
C ALA A 249 0.81 -19.56 21.34
N ALA A 250 1.74 -18.92 22.04
CA ALA A 250 1.79 -19.01 23.51
C ALA A 250 0.34 -18.78 23.99
N PRO A 251 -0.16 -19.51 25.03
CA PRO A 251 -1.48 -19.29 25.54
C PRO A 251 -1.61 -17.78 25.71
N ARG A 252 -2.59 -17.16 25.07
CA ARG A 252 -2.81 -15.71 25.15
C ARG A 252 -3.09 -15.44 26.63
N LYS A 253 -2.06 -15.05 27.36
CA LYS A 253 -2.26 -14.35 28.61
C LYS A 253 -3.12 -13.16 28.26
N GLU A 254 -4.31 -13.04 28.80
CA GLU A 254 -5.08 -11.82 28.61
C GLU A 254 -4.18 -10.70 29.11
N LEU A 255 -3.78 -9.82 28.17
CA LEU A 255 -2.89 -8.71 28.50
C LEU A 255 -3.64 -7.81 29.47
N SER A 256 -3.05 -7.54 30.61
CA SER A 256 -3.60 -6.58 31.57
C SER A 256 -3.66 -5.18 30.94
N ASP A 257 -4.46 -4.30 31.50
CA ASP A 257 -4.52 -2.90 31.05
C ASP A 257 -3.16 -2.22 31.20
N GLU A 258 -2.36 -2.62 32.18
CA GLU A 258 -0.98 -2.14 32.37
C GLU A 258 -0.06 -2.61 31.25
N ASP A 259 -0.13 -3.90 30.85
CA ASP A 259 0.63 -4.44 29.74
C ASP A 259 0.26 -3.73 28.41
N LEU A 260 -1.05 -3.55 28.15
CA LEU A 260 -1.54 -2.85 26.97
C LEU A 260 -1.09 -1.38 26.93
N ALA A 261 -1.17 -0.69 28.07
CA ALA A 261 -0.71 0.70 28.17
C ALA A 261 0.80 0.82 27.99
N ALA A 262 1.57 -0.13 28.55
CA ALA A 262 3.02 -0.20 28.34
C ALA A 262 3.37 -0.46 26.88
N MET A 263 2.65 -1.37 26.21
CA MET A 263 2.83 -1.63 24.77
C MET A 263 2.56 -0.37 23.94
N TRP A 264 1.48 0.37 24.21
CA TRP A 264 1.16 1.60 23.46
C TRP A 264 2.22 2.68 23.65
N ARG A 265 2.68 2.91 24.89
CA ARG A 265 3.73 3.89 25.21
C ARG A 265 5.09 3.50 24.60
N GLY A 266 5.37 2.19 24.52
CA GLY A 266 6.61 1.66 23.95
C GLY A 266 6.64 1.62 22.42
N LEU A 267 5.56 2.05 21.70
CA LEU A 267 5.55 2.08 20.24
C LEU A 267 6.53 3.14 19.71
N ASN A 268 7.44 2.72 18.86
CA ASN A 268 8.25 3.65 18.08
C ASN A 268 7.42 4.15 16.87
N TRP A 269 6.79 5.29 17.03
CA TRP A 269 5.86 5.86 16.04
C TRP A 269 6.52 6.15 14.70
N GLU A 270 7.77 6.55 14.69
CA GLU A 270 8.53 6.82 13.48
C GLU A 270 8.77 5.54 12.68
N ALA A 271 9.24 4.49 13.34
CA ALA A 271 9.39 3.18 12.69
C ALA A 271 8.06 2.61 12.15
N LEU A 272 6.93 2.87 12.85
CA LEU A 272 5.61 2.46 12.36
C LEU A 272 5.16 3.28 11.14
N GLU A 273 5.43 4.58 11.11
CA GLU A 273 5.18 5.46 9.97
C GLU A 273 6.00 5.05 8.75
N ASP A 274 7.30 4.76 8.95
CA ASP A 274 8.20 4.28 7.91
C ASP A 274 7.71 2.93 7.34
N GLN A 275 7.35 1.98 8.20
CA GLN A 275 6.80 0.69 7.77
C GLN A 275 5.49 0.83 6.99
N LEU A 276 4.60 1.71 7.42
CA LEU A 276 3.37 2.00 6.68
C LEU A 276 3.68 2.60 5.31
N LEU A 277 4.63 3.54 5.28
CA LEU A 277 5.04 4.23 4.06
C LEU A 277 5.66 3.26 3.04
N GLU A 278 6.52 2.34 3.46
CA GLU A 278 7.10 1.30 2.59
C GLU A 278 6.02 0.43 1.93
N LEU A 279 5.00 0.01 2.71
CA LEU A 279 3.86 -0.74 2.17
C LEU A 279 3.05 0.11 1.19
N GLN A 280 2.85 1.39 1.47
CA GLN A 280 2.14 2.32 0.59
C GLN A 280 2.91 2.62 -0.70
N GLN A 281 4.23 2.74 -0.63
CA GLN A 281 5.10 2.86 -1.80
C GLN A 281 5.02 1.60 -2.67
N SER A 282 5.09 0.43 -2.05
CA SER A 282 4.96 -0.85 -2.75
C SER A 282 3.60 -0.99 -3.44
N LEU A 283 2.50 -0.59 -2.76
CA LEU A 283 1.17 -0.52 -3.36
C LEU A 283 1.12 0.43 -4.57
N ALA A 284 1.69 1.62 -4.45
CA ALA A 284 1.73 2.58 -5.56
C ALA A 284 2.50 2.01 -6.77
N ARG A 285 3.68 1.38 -6.54
CA ARG A 285 4.49 0.76 -7.59
C ARG A 285 3.72 -0.34 -8.34
N VAL A 286 3.14 -1.30 -7.62
CA VAL A 286 2.42 -2.42 -8.26
C VAL A 286 1.12 -1.98 -8.92
N THR A 287 0.47 -0.92 -8.42
CA THR A 287 -0.70 -0.33 -9.06
C THR A 287 -0.34 0.34 -10.37
N PHE A 288 0.72 1.15 -10.36
CA PHE A 288 1.23 1.82 -11.55
C PHE A 288 1.64 0.81 -12.65
N ALA A 289 2.19 -0.33 -12.24
CA ALA A 289 2.52 -1.45 -13.13
C ALA A 289 1.31 -2.30 -13.56
N GLY A 290 0.10 -2.02 -13.09
CA GLY A 290 -1.12 -2.77 -13.43
C GLY A 290 -1.25 -4.15 -12.80
N HIS A 291 -0.46 -4.48 -11.76
CA HIS A 291 -0.45 -5.81 -11.13
C HIS A 291 -1.52 -5.96 -10.04
N TRP A 292 -2.77 -6.00 -10.45
CA TRP A 292 -3.94 -5.99 -9.55
C TRP A 292 -3.99 -7.15 -8.54
N ASN A 293 -3.40 -8.32 -8.85
CA ASN A 293 -3.33 -9.42 -7.88
C ASN A 293 -2.35 -9.10 -6.74
N HIS A 294 -1.21 -8.48 -7.04
CA HIS A 294 -0.27 -8.01 -6.03
C HIS A 294 -0.85 -6.84 -5.21
N VAL A 295 -1.59 -5.93 -5.84
CA VAL A 295 -2.32 -4.88 -5.12
C VAL A 295 -3.21 -5.48 -4.04
N LYS A 296 -4.04 -6.48 -4.39
CA LYS A 296 -4.93 -7.17 -3.41
C LYS A 296 -4.14 -7.83 -2.28
N GLN A 297 -2.98 -8.42 -2.58
CA GLN A 297 -2.14 -9.07 -1.59
C GLN A 297 -1.53 -8.04 -0.62
N LEU A 298 -0.91 -6.98 -1.13
CA LEU A 298 -0.31 -5.93 -0.32
C LEU A 298 -1.36 -5.16 0.50
N GLN A 299 -2.56 -4.93 -0.04
CA GLN A 299 -3.67 -4.35 0.75
C GLN A 299 -4.02 -5.23 1.95
N LYS A 300 -4.09 -6.57 1.76
CA LYS A 300 -4.33 -7.50 2.87
C LYS A 300 -3.19 -7.49 3.90
N GLU A 301 -1.96 -7.39 3.45
CA GLU A 301 -0.78 -7.28 4.32
C GLU A 301 -0.82 -5.99 5.14
N LEU A 302 -1.04 -4.84 4.49
CA LEU A 302 -1.11 -3.55 5.14
C LEU A 302 -2.19 -3.51 6.23
N VAL A 303 -3.43 -3.93 5.92
CA VAL A 303 -4.53 -3.89 6.91
C VAL A 303 -4.34 -4.88 8.07
N ARG A 304 -3.45 -5.87 7.93
CA ARG A 304 -3.08 -6.80 9.00
C ARG A 304 -1.92 -6.30 9.85
N SER A 305 -1.09 -5.40 9.32
CA SER A 305 0.09 -4.91 10.02
C SER A 305 -0.28 -4.15 11.30
N LEU A 306 0.50 -4.35 12.37
CA LEU A 306 0.31 -3.63 13.62
C LEU A 306 0.58 -2.13 13.42
N ALA A 307 1.54 -1.78 12.57
CA ALA A 307 1.87 -0.40 12.24
C ALA A 307 0.65 0.36 11.71
N ALA A 308 0.00 -0.16 10.66
CA ALA A 308 -1.17 0.49 10.09
C ALA A 308 -2.34 0.57 11.08
N LYS A 309 -2.57 -0.47 11.89
CA LYS A 309 -3.63 -0.49 12.91
C LYS A 309 -3.39 0.53 14.03
N ALA A 310 -2.18 0.60 14.57
CA ALA A 310 -1.83 1.56 15.60
C ALA A 310 -1.92 3.00 15.08
N LEU A 311 -1.44 3.26 13.88
CA LEU A 311 -1.54 4.55 13.22
C LEU A 311 -2.99 4.95 12.90
N ALA A 312 -3.86 4.00 12.54
CA ALA A 312 -5.29 4.25 12.32
C ALA A 312 -5.98 4.68 13.64
N VAL A 313 -5.68 4.01 14.76
CA VAL A 313 -6.20 4.41 16.08
C VAL A 313 -5.65 5.79 16.47
N ARG A 314 -4.34 6.02 16.31
CA ARG A 314 -3.71 7.33 16.59
C ARG A 314 -4.36 8.46 15.78
N HIS A 315 -4.64 8.22 14.50
CA HIS A 315 -5.32 9.17 13.62
C HIS A 315 -6.71 9.58 14.15
N VAL A 316 -7.48 8.63 14.70
CA VAL A 316 -8.79 8.90 15.29
C VAL A 316 -8.66 9.72 16.57
N VAL A 317 -7.71 9.36 17.45
CA VAL A 317 -7.49 10.03 18.72
C VAL A 317 -7.01 11.47 18.54
N GLN A 318 -6.07 11.71 17.62
CA GLN A 318 -5.51 13.05 17.36
C GLN A 318 -6.52 14.04 16.80
N ARG A 319 -7.55 13.58 16.09
CA ARG A 319 -8.57 14.46 15.49
C ARG A 319 -9.61 14.95 16.47
N ASP A 320 -9.67 14.41 17.69
CA ASP A 320 -10.66 14.72 18.75
C ASP A 320 -12.07 15.00 18.18
N SER A 321 -12.51 14.13 17.29
CA SER A 321 -13.77 14.29 16.59
C SER A 321 -14.96 13.81 17.46
N GLU A 322 -16.17 14.34 17.19
CA GLU A 322 -17.40 13.91 17.83
C GLU A 322 -17.53 12.37 17.85
N PRO A 323 -17.99 11.76 18.98
CA PRO A 323 -18.20 10.32 19.07
C PRO A 323 -19.37 9.86 18.20
N GLY A 324 -19.37 8.59 17.81
CA GLY A 324 -20.46 7.94 17.09
C GLY A 324 -21.69 7.64 17.96
N VAL A 325 -22.54 6.70 17.49
CA VAL A 325 -23.75 6.26 18.19
C VAL A 325 -23.49 5.58 19.54
N ASP A 326 -22.29 5.03 19.72
CA ASP A 326 -21.89 4.33 20.95
C ASP A 326 -21.25 5.26 21.99
N HIS A 327 -21.06 6.52 21.68
CA HIS A 327 -20.42 7.53 22.51
C HIS A 327 -19.01 7.16 23.01
N VAL A 328 -18.36 6.16 22.41
CA VAL A 328 -17.03 5.68 22.81
C VAL A 328 -15.95 6.65 22.35
N ARG A 329 -15.01 6.95 23.26
CA ARG A 329 -13.74 7.62 23.00
C ARG A 329 -12.62 6.82 23.67
N TRP A 330 -11.49 6.67 23.01
CA TRP A 330 -10.31 6.00 23.58
C TRP A 330 -9.44 7.03 24.28
N THR A 331 -9.53 7.06 25.62
CA THR A 331 -8.84 8.05 26.46
C THR A 331 -7.54 7.48 27.02
N THR A 332 -7.53 6.21 27.43
CA THR A 332 -6.35 5.56 28.02
C THR A 332 -5.49 4.85 26.96
N ASP A 333 -4.21 4.67 27.26
CA ASP A 333 -3.28 3.98 26.36
C ASP A 333 -3.63 2.49 26.21
N ALA A 334 -4.20 1.88 27.26
CA ALA A 334 -4.71 0.51 27.20
C ALA A 334 -5.88 0.37 26.21
N GLU A 335 -6.86 1.29 26.25
CA GLU A 335 -7.97 1.31 25.29
C GLU A 335 -7.49 1.48 23.85
N LYS A 336 -6.51 2.37 23.62
CA LYS A 336 -5.92 2.60 22.28
C LYS A 336 -5.24 1.34 21.76
N MET A 337 -4.43 0.67 22.60
CA MET A 337 -3.74 -0.56 22.20
C MET A 337 -4.72 -1.71 21.97
N ARG A 338 -5.72 -1.87 22.84
CA ARG A 338 -6.79 -2.86 22.67
C ARG A 338 -7.55 -2.63 21.37
N ALA A 339 -7.88 -1.38 21.05
CA ALA A 339 -8.51 -1.01 19.79
C ALA A 339 -7.63 -1.41 18.61
N ALA A 340 -6.32 -1.07 18.60
CA ALA A 340 -5.40 -1.41 17.53
C ALA A 340 -5.31 -2.93 17.30
N LEU A 341 -5.20 -3.72 18.39
CA LEU A 341 -5.16 -5.17 18.31
C LEU A 341 -6.48 -5.79 17.81
N SER A 342 -7.62 -5.15 18.07
CA SER A 342 -8.94 -5.64 17.70
C SER A 342 -9.36 -5.34 16.27
N LEU A 343 -8.71 -4.37 15.57
CA LEU A 343 -9.06 -4.02 14.19
C LEU A 343 -8.89 -5.24 13.27
N THR A 344 -10.00 -5.72 12.71
CA THR A 344 -10.02 -6.88 11.82
C THR A 344 -11.23 -6.84 10.89
N SER A 345 -11.08 -7.36 9.66
CA SER A 345 -12.22 -7.55 8.73
C SER A 345 -13.03 -8.81 9.04
N LYS A 346 -12.46 -9.75 9.82
CA LYS A 346 -13.16 -11.00 10.18
C LYS A 346 -14.29 -10.70 11.15
N GLY A 347 -15.54 -10.95 10.73
CA GLY A 347 -16.74 -10.68 11.53
C GLY A 347 -17.00 -9.18 11.76
N TYR A 348 -16.43 -8.32 10.93
CA TYR A 348 -16.68 -6.88 11.03
C TYR A 348 -18.07 -6.54 10.50
N HIS A 349 -18.81 -5.77 11.29
CA HIS A 349 -20.09 -5.13 10.94
C HIS A 349 -20.03 -3.67 11.37
N ALA A 350 -20.22 -2.75 10.41
CA ALA A 350 -20.21 -1.33 10.68
C ALA A 350 -21.47 -0.93 11.49
N LYS A 351 -21.28 -0.12 12.53
CA LYS A 351 -22.40 0.45 13.27
C LYS A 351 -23.00 1.64 12.52
N PRO A 352 -24.30 1.93 12.72
CA PRO A 352 -24.92 3.10 12.11
C PRO A 352 -24.17 4.40 12.47
N TYR A 353 -24.09 5.31 11.52
CA TYR A 353 -23.53 6.64 11.78
C TYR A 353 -24.46 7.46 12.68
N ARG A 354 -23.90 8.20 13.61
CA ARG A 354 -24.67 9.24 14.33
C ARG A 354 -24.84 10.46 13.43
N ARG A 355 -26.07 10.78 13.03
CA ARG A 355 -26.35 11.96 12.20
C ARG A 355 -26.43 13.19 13.09
N ILE A 356 -25.69 14.24 12.74
CA ILE A 356 -25.79 15.58 13.33
C ILE A 356 -26.17 16.57 12.22
N VAL A 357 -26.97 17.59 12.60
CA VAL A 357 -27.37 18.66 11.69
C VAL A 357 -26.61 19.92 12.08
N VAL A 358 -25.87 20.48 11.13
CA VAL A 358 -25.12 21.72 11.33
C VAL A 358 -25.69 22.77 10.39
N MET A 359 -25.93 23.98 10.89
CA MET A 359 -26.34 25.10 10.06
C MET A 359 -25.13 25.77 9.43
N ASP A 360 -25.03 25.72 8.11
CA ASP A 360 -23.98 26.37 7.33
C ASP A 360 -24.60 27.40 6.35
N GLY A 361 -24.40 28.69 6.64
CA GLY A 361 -24.92 29.76 5.80
C GLY A 361 -26.44 29.77 5.64
N GLY A 362 -27.21 29.32 6.65
CA GLY A 362 -28.68 29.24 6.63
C GLY A 362 -29.23 27.97 5.97
N LYS A 363 -28.38 27.05 5.53
CA LYS A 363 -28.78 25.73 5.01
C LYS A 363 -28.43 24.64 6.02
N GLU A 364 -29.31 23.68 6.18
CA GLU A 364 -29.05 22.47 6.97
C GLU A 364 -28.06 21.60 6.24
N ARG A 365 -26.95 21.25 6.91
CA ARG A 365 -25.98 20.27 6.46
C ARG A 365 -25.99 19.06 7.39
N ARG A 366 -26.23 17.89 6.84
CA ARG A 366 -26.27 16.63 7.57
C ARG A 366 -24.90 15.99 7.56
N ILE A 367 -24.30 15.79 8.72
CA ILE A 367 -22.99 15.15 8.87
C ILE A 367 -23.22 13.82 9.58
N ASN A 368 -22.68 12.75 9.02
CA ASN A 368 -22.76 11.41 9.58
C ASN A 368 -21.45 11.08 10.28
N VAL A 369 -21.50 10.79 11.58
CA VAL A 369 -20.34 10.55 12.44
C VAL A 369 -20.23 9.06 12.75
N PRO A 370 -19.21 8.34 12.28
CA PRO A 370 -18.95 6.93 12.59
C PRO A 370 -18.53 6.75 14.06
N THR A 371 -18.62 5.52 14.58
CA THR A 371 -18.03 5.17 15.88
C THR A 371 -16.49 5.30 15.82
N ALA A 372 -15.83 5.35 16.98
CA ALA A 372 -14.37 5.41 17.04
C ALA A 372 -13.73 4.20 16.32
N TYR A 373 -14.31 3.01 16.49
CA TYR A 373 -13.88 1.79 15.84
C TYR A 373 -14.05 1.86 14.31
N ASP A 374 -15.21 2.30 13.83
CA ASP A 374 -15.47 2.43 12.39
C ASP A 374 -14.59 3.50 11.73
N LYS A 375 -14.30 4.62 12.45
CA LYS A 375 -13.32 5.61 11.99
C LYS A 375 -11.93 5.02 11.81
N ALA A 376 -11.49 4.18 12.78
CA ALA A 376 -10.19 3.52 12.69
C ALA A 376 -10.16 2.46 11.58
N MET A 377 -11.24 1.70 11.39
CA MET A 377 -11.39 0.78 10.26
C MET A 377 -11.35 1.53 8.93
N GLN A 378 -12.08 2.64 8.79
CA GLN A 378 -12.03 3.47 7.60
C GLN A 378 -10.65 4.07 7.34
N ALA A 379 -9.96 4.54 8.38
CA ALA A 379 -8.58 5.05 8.26
C ALA A 379 -7.61 3.94 7.82
N LEU A 380 -7.74 2.75 8.40
CA LEU A 380 -6.93 1.58 8.04
C LEU A 380 -7.08 1.20 6.56
N TYR A 381 -8.33 1.18 6.07
CA TYR A 381 -8.59 0.90 4.67
C TYR A 381 -8.26 2.08 3.74
N ALA A 382 -8.37 3.32 4.22
CA ALA A 382 -7.88 4.50 3.51
C ALA A 382 -6.36 4.44 3.29
N PHE A 383 -5.57 4.01 4.30
CA PHE A 383 -4.12 3.83 4.13
C PHE A 383 -3.78 2.83 3.02
N SER A 384 -4.60 1.82 2.79
CA SER A 384 -4.38 0.83 1.73
C SER A 384 -4.95 1.23 0.38
N LEU A 385 -5.97 2.09 0.33
CA LEU A 385 -6.63 2.49 -0.91
C LEU A 385 -6.05 3.77 -1.51
N ASP A 386 -5.60 4.72 -0.67
CA ASP A 386 -5.10 6.03 -1.11
C ASP A 386 -3.91 5.92 -2.09
N PRO A 387 -2.84 5.10 -1.84
CA PRO A 387 -1.76 4.94 -2.81
C PRO A 387 -2.24 4.32 -4.14
N VAL A 388 -3.28 3.47 -4.11
CA VAL A 388 -3.89 2.91 -5.33
C VAL A 388 -4.66 3.99 -6.08
N ALA A 389 -5.48 4.77 -5.37
CA ALA A 389 -6.24 5.89 -5.94
C ALA A 389 -5.31 6.94 -6.58
N GLU A 390 -4.23 7.33 -5.87
CA GLU A 390 -3.26 8.30 -6.40
C GLU A 390 -2.56 7.82 -7.68
N SER A 391 -2.31 6.50 -7.81
CA SER A 391 -1.64 5.93 -8.98
C SER A 391 -2.50 5.92 -10.25
N VAL A 392 -3.83 5.89 -10.10
CA VAL A 392 -4.76 5.85 -11.25
C VAL A 392 -5.53 7.14 -11.47
N ALA A 393 -5.36 8.13 -10.59
CA ALA A 393 -6.13 9.36 -10.59
C ALA A 393 -5.79 10.28 -11.77
N ASP A 394 -6.77 11.04 -12.23
CA ASP A 394 -6.58 12.12 -13.20
C ASP A 394 -5.53 13.12 -12.69
N LYS A 395 -4.54 13.47 -13.53
CA LYS A 395 -3.42 14.33 -13.11
C LYS A 395 -3.85 15.72 -12.64
N LYS A 396 -4.89 16.29 -13.24
CA LYS A 396 -5.43 17.63 -12.92
C LYS A 396 -6.65 17.59 -12.00
N SER A 397 -6.73 16.56 -11.13
CA SER A 397 -7.66 16.48 -10.01
C SER A 397 -6.95 16.87 -8.71
N PHE A 398 -7.50 17.79 -7.91
CA PHE A 398 -6.76 18.42 -6.81
C PHE A 398 -7.37 18.27 -5.42
N ALA A 399 -8.70 18.12 -5.28
CA ALA A 399 -9.34 18.06 -3.97
C ALA A 399 -9.07 16.73 -3.24
N PHE A 400 -8.89 16.80 -1.93
CA PHE A 400 -8.72 15.64 -1.04
C PHE A 400 -7.57 14.69 -1.39
N ARG A 401 -6.58 15.18 -2.10
CA ARG A 401 -5.41 14.41 -2.54
C ARG A 401 -4.15 14.88 -1.82
N LYS A 402 -3.28 13.94 -1.50
CA LYS A 402 -2.03 14.19 -0.76
C LYS A 402 -1.13 15.17 -1.53
N GLY A 403 -0.66 16.21 -0.83
CA GLY A 403 0.25 17.23 -1.40
C GLY A 403 -0.41 18.22 -2.37
N ARG A 404 -1.72 18.13 -2.65
CA ARG A 404 -2.46 18.99 -3.58
C ARG A 404 -3.36 19.99 -2.84
N SER A 405 -3.65 21.12 -3.48
CA SER A 405 -4.44 22.20 -2.90
C SER A 405 -5.24 22.98 -3.95
N ALA A 406 -6.14 23.83 -3.49
CA ALA A 406 -6.87 24.77 -4.37
C ALA A 406 -5.92 25.79 -5.04
N PHE A 407 -4.77 26.05 -4.47
CA PHE A 407 -3.74 26.90 -5.09
C PHE A 407 -3.07 26.22 -6.29
N ASP A 408 -2.90 24.88 -6.23
CA ASP A 408 -2.35 24.11 -7.34
C ASP A 408 -3.35 24.06 -8.51
N ALA A 409 -4.66 23.93 -8.20
CA ALA A 409 -5.73 24.00 -9.20
C ALA A 409 -5.77 25.39 -9.86
N HIS A 410 -5.69 26.47 -9.07
CA HIS A 410 -5.60 27.82 -9.56
C HIS A 410 -4.39 28.02 -10.51
N ALA A 411 -3.21 27.64 -10.07
CA ALA A 411 -2.00 27.76 -10.88
C ALA A 411 -2.06 26.91 -12.17
N CYS A 412 -2.75 25.75 -12.12
CA CYS A 412 -2.99 24.92 -13.30
C CYS A 412 -3.85 25.65 -14.33
N ILE A 413 -4.97 26.24 -13.90
CA ILE A 413 -5.86 27.03 -14.77
C ILE A 413 -5.13 28.24 -15.37
N CYS A 414 -4.41 29.02 -14.55
CA CYS A 414 -3.64 30.16 -15.06
C CYS A 414 -2.67 29.74 -16.16
N ARG A 415 -1.91 28.66 -15.93
CA ARG A 415 -0.96 28.14 -16.94
C ARG A 415 -1.66 27.67 -18.21
N THR A 416 -2.83 27.06 -18.12
CA THR A 416 -3.61 26.65 -19.31
C THR A 416 -4.10 27.84 -20.09
N LEU A 417 -4.58 28.92 -19.42
CA LEU A 417 -5.17 30.10 -20.06
C LEU A 417 -4.12 31.13 -20.55
N GLU A 418 -2.94 31.17 -19.96
CA GLU A 418 -1.82 32.02 -20.35
C GLU A 418 -1.05 31.49 -21.58
N ASN A 419 -1.35 30.24 -21.99
CA ASN A 419 -0.75 29.70 -23.20
C ASN A 419 -1.28 30.44 -24.44
N ALA A 420 -0.37 30.77 -25.36
CA ALA A 420 -0.72 31.47 -26.60
C ALA A 420 -1.74 30.73 -27.47
N ASP A 421 -1.83 29.40 -27.35
CA ASP A 421 -2.77 28.54 -28.05
C ASP A 421 -3.94 28.08 -27.15
N ALA A 422 -4.27 28.84 -26.09
CA ALA A 422 -5.35 28.50 -25.18
C ALA A 422 -6.73 28.55 -25.86
N PRO A 423 -7.61 27.58 -25.62
CA PRO A 423 -8.99 27.63 -26.13
C PRO A 423 -9.80 28.75 -25.48
N ASP A 424 -10.69 29.37 -26.27
CA ASP A 424 -11.53 30.49 -25.79
C ASP A 424 -12.78 30.05 -25.03
N TRP A 425 -13.28 28.84 -25.26
CA TRP A 425 -14.50 28.34 -24.65
C TRP A 425 -14.21 27.52 -23.42
N ILE A 426 -15.01 27.73 -22.38
CA ILE A 426 -14.87 27.09 -21.08
C ILE A 426 -16.20 26.47 -20.67
N VAL A 427 -16.20 25.19 -20.39
CA VAL A 427 -17.30 24.47 -19.75
C VAL A 427 -17.06 24.50 -18.24
N CYS A 428 -17.95 25.15 -17.51
CA CYS A 428 -18.01 25.13 -16.04
C CYS A 428 -19.07 24.13 -15.63
N ALA A 429 -18.72 23.07 -14.92
CA ALA A 429 -19.65 22.02 -14.56
C ALA A 429 -19.55 21.67 -13.07
N ASP A 430 -20.71 21.39 -12.46
CA ASP A 430 -20.85 20.98 -11.04
C ASP A 430 -21.70 19.72 -10.99
N VAL A 431 -21.31 18.73 -10.17
CA VAL A 431 -22.06 17.49 -10.03
C VAL A 431 -23.08 17.62 -8.90
N ARG A 432 -24.35 17.36 -9.21
CA ARG A 432 -25.45 17.51 -8.25
C ARG A 432 -25.37 16.46 -7.16
N ALA A 433 -25.28 16.90 -5.90
CA ALA A 433 -25.32 16.03 -4.71
C ALA A 433 -24.43 14.79 -4.84
N CYS A 434 -23.18 14.95 -5.31
CA CYS A 434 -22.28 13.89 -5.71
C CYS A 434 -22.21 12.75 -4.68
N TYR A 435 -22.00 13.07 -3.40
CA TYR A 435 -21.91 12.07 -2.33
C TYR A 435 -23.23 11.36 -2.05
N ASP A 436 -24.36 12.04 -2.23
CA ASP A 436 -25.69 11.53 -1.85
C ASP A 436 -26.30 10.62 -2.95
N THR A 437 -25.81 10.73 -4.20
CA THR A 437 -26.42 10.05 -5.36
C THR A 437 -25.49 9.02 -6.02
N LEU A 438 -24.24 8.91 -5.61
CA LEU A 438 -23.27 8.00 -6.18
C LEU A 438 -23.72 6.53 -6.06
N SER A 439 -23.69 5.80 -7.17
CA SER A 439 -24.12 4.40 -7.25
C SER A 439 -23.24 3.49 -6.38
N GLN A 440 -23.85 2.82 -5.41
CA GLN A 440 -23.17 1.84 -4.58
C GLN A 440 -22.79 0.58 -5.38
N ASP A 441 -23.60 0.19 -6.36
CA ASP A 441 -23.29 -0.95 -7.24
C ASP A 441 -22.05 -0.64 -8.10
N TRP A 442 -21.96 0.59 -8.61
CA TRP A 442 -20.76 1.00 -9.32
C TRP A 442 -19.50 0.95 -8.41
N LEU A 443 -19.60 1.45 -7.19
CA LEU A 443 -18.51 1.39 -6.22
C LEU A 443 -18.12 -0.06 -5.90
N MET A 444 -19.11 -0.92 -5.67
CA MET A 444 -18.86 -2.34 -5.40
C MET A 444 -18.17 -3.05 -6.57
N ALA A 445 -18.49 -2.69 -7.80
CA ALA A 445 -17.85 -3.25 -8.99
C ALA A 445 -16.41 -2.72 -9.18
N ASN A 446 -16.18 -1.41 -9.02
CA ASN A 446 -14.99 -0.73 -9.52
C ASN A 446 -13.93 -0.43 -8.45
N ILE A 447 -14.28 -0.26 -7.16
CA ILE A 447 -13.29 0.09 -6.13
C ILE A 447 -12.44 -1.13 -5.74
N PRO A 448 -11.11 -1.10 -5.88
CA PRO A 448 -10.22 -2.23 -5.61
C PRO A 448 -9.87 -2.34 -4.12
N MET A 449 -10.84 -2.74 -3.30
CA MET A 449 -10.64 -3.03 -1.88
C MET A 449 -11.48 -4.24 -1.45
N ASP A 450 -11.34 -4.69 -0.21
CA ASP A 450 -12.16 -5.77 0.36
C ASP A 450 -13.65 -5.43 0.24
N LYS A 451 -14.38 -6.23 -0.55
CA LYS A 451 -15.78 -5.97 -0.91
C LYS A 451 -16.73 -6.11 0.28
N LYS A 452 -16.43 -7.01 1.23
CA LYS A 452 -17.23 -7.16 2.45
C LYS A 452 -17.15 -5.91 3.31
N VAL A 453 -15.94 -5.40 3.51
CA VAL A 453 -15.72 -4.18 4.30
C VAL A 453 -16.27 -2.94 3.59
N LEU A 454 -16.12 -2.85 2.27
CA LEU A 454 -16.73 -1.77 1.49
C LEU A 454 -18.26 -1.78 1.63
N TRP A 455 -18.89 -2.95 1.53
CA TRP A 455 -20.32 -3.13 1.71
C TRP A 455 -20.79 -2.64 3.09
N GLU A 456 -20.07 -3.03 4.15
CA GLU A 456 -20.39 -2.59 5.52
C GLU A 456 -20.34 -1.06 5.65
N PHE A 457 -19.32 -0.40 5.09
CA PHE A 457 -19.25 1.06 5.10
C PHE A 457 -20.37 1.74 4.31
N LEU A 458 -20.80 1.15 3.19
CA LEU A 458 -21.86 1.71 2.35
C LEU A 458 -23.25 1.51 2.99
N LYS A 459 -23.47 0.38 3.65
CA LYS A 459 -24.77 -0.03 4.21
C LYS A 459 -24.95 0.26 5.70
N ALA A 460 -24.00 0.93 6.35
CA ALA A 460 -24.05 1.18 7.80
C ALA A 460 -25.31 1.93 8.27
N GLY A 461 -25.96 2.70 7.40
CA GLY A 461 -27.12 3.52 7.76
C GLY A 461 -26.77 4.71 8.66
N ALA A 462 -27.77 5.49 9.05
CA ALA A 462 -27.59 6.63 9.96
C ALA A 462 -28.70 6.65 11.04
N ALA A 463 -28.33 6.88 12.29
CA ALA A 463 -29.24 7.03 13.42
C ALA A 463 -29.45 8.52 13.71
N PHE A 464 -30.70 8.95 13.81
CA PHE A 464 -31.10 10.31 14.15
C PHE A 464 -32.44 10.30 14.89
N GLY A 465 -32.52 11.00 16.03
CA GLY A 465 -33.76 11.09 16.80
C GLY A 465 -34.31 9.76 17.35
N GLY A 466 -33.45 8.72 17.47
CA GLY A 466 -33.87 7.38 17.90
C GLY A 466 -34.30 6.46 16.74
N GLU A 467 -34.33 6.94 15.52
CA GLU A 467 -34.69 6.20 14.32
C GLU A 467 -33.47 5.84 13.47
N LEU A 468 -33.51 4.71 12.80
CA LEU A 468 -32.46 4.23 11.87
C LEU A 468 -32.90 4.49 10.43
N PHE A 469 -32.09 5.21 9.71
CA PHE A 469 -32.25 5.49 8.27
C PHE A 469 -31.26 4.63 7.47
N PRO A 470 -31.72 3.68 6.68
CA PRO A 470 -30.84 2.89 5.82
C PRO A 470 -30.20 3.78 4.75
N THR A 471 -28.98 3.41 4.33
CA THR A 471 -28.31 4.07 3.21
C THR A 471 -28.43 3.17 1.97
N GLU A 472 -29.35 3.49 1.08
CA GLU A 472 -29.57 2.73 -0.15
C GLU A 472 -28.69 3.19 -1.30
N VAL A 473 -28.42 4.47 -1.38
CA VAL A 473 -27.66 5.15 -2.44
C VAL A 473 -26.67 6.11 -1.81
N GLY A 474 -25.60 6.43 -2.52
CA GLY A 474 -24.61 7.40 -2.09
C GLY A 474 -23.59 6.86 -1.08
N ILE A 475 -22.74 7.78 -0.64
CA ILE A 475 -21.69 7.56 0.38
C ILE A 475 -21.83 8.57 1.50
N SER A 476 -21.42 8.19 2.70
CA SER A 476 -21.63 9.02 3.89
C SER A 476 -20.73 10.27 3.91
N GLN A 477 -21.34 11.46 4.04
CA GLN A 477 -20.58 12.70 4.24
C GLN A 477 -19.97 12.74 5.64
N GLY A 478 -18.64 13.00 5.73
CA GLY A 478 -17.88 13.07 6.97
C GLY A 478 -17.13 11.78 7.34
N ALA A 479 -17.28 10.71 6.59
CA ALA A 479 -16.51 9.49 6.76
C ALA A 479 -15.10 9.63 6.14
N THR A 480 -14.09 9.03 6.76
CA THR A 480 -12.68 9.18 6.37
C THR A 480 -12.39 8.66 4.95
N LEU A 481 -13.07 7.60 4.54
CA LEU A 481 -12.87 6.95 3.23
C LEU A 481 -13.63 7.64 2.09
N SER A 482 -14.72 8.36 2.38
CA SER A 482 -15.61 8.93 1.36
C SER A 482 -14.94 9.86 0.35
N PRO A 483 -13.99 10.74 0.72
CA PRO A 483 -13.30 11.57 -0.26
C PRO A 483 -12.51 10.76 -1.29
N ILE A 484 -11.89 9.65 -0.88
CA ILE A 484 -11.14 8.76 -1.78
C ILE A 484 -12.12 8.07 -2.75
N LEU A 485 -13.23 7.53 -2.24
CA LEU A 485 -14.26 6.89 -3.05
C LEU A 485 -14.87 7.84 -4.07
N GLY A 486 -15.19 9.08 -3.64
CA GLY A 486 -15.72 10.12 -4.51
C GLY A 486 -14.76 10.52 -5.63
N ASN A 487 -13.48 10.69 -5.30
CA ASN A 487 -12.45 10.95 -6.32
C ASN A 487 -12.30 9.79 -7.30
N MET A 488 -12.17 8.55 -6.81
CA MET A 488 -12.04 7.37 -7.68
C MET A 488 -13.26 7.17 -8.60
N ALA A 489 -14.45 7.58 -8.15
CA ALA A 489 -15.64 7.54 -8.99
C ALA A 489 -15.60 8.56 -10.14
N LEU A 490 -14.92 9.68 -9.97
CA LEU A 490 -14.78 10.72 -10.99
C LEU A 490 -13.46 10.63 -11.77
N ASP A 491 -12.49 9.81 -11.33
CA ASP A 491 -11.23 9.61 -12.03
C ASP A 491 -11.44 8.81 -13.33
N GLY A 492 -10.55 9.03 -14.29
CA GLY A 492 -10.64 8.52 -15.66
C GLY A 492 -11.46 9.41 -16.59
N LEU A 493 -12.05 10.50 -16.11
CA LEU A 493 -12.82 11.44 -16.92
C LEU A 493 -11.96 12.10 -18.01
N GLN A 494 -10.71 12.47 -17.68
CA GLN A 494 -9.81 13.09 -18.66
C GLN A 494 -9.54 12.18 -19.86
N SER A 495 -9.23 10.89 -19.59
CA SER A 495 -9.01 9.90 -20.64
C SER A 495 -10.28 9.64 -21.44
N TYR A 496 -11.42 9.54 -20.77
CA TYR A 496 -12.73 9.35 -21.41
C TYR A 496 -13.08 10.49 -22.38
N LEU A 497 -12.79 11.74 -21.99
CA LEU A 497 -12.99 12.91 -22.88
C LEU A 497 -12.07 12.84 -24.09
N TYR A 498 -10.77 12.60 -23.89
CA TYR A 498 -9.81 12.55 -25.01
C TYR A 498 -10.11 11.44 -26.00
N GLU A 499 -10.48 10.25 -25.55
CA GLU A 499 -10.83 9.12 -26.43
C GLU A 499 -12.04 9.44 -27.33
N ARG A 500 -13.01 10.23 -26.85
CA ARG A 500 -14.21 10.56 -27.59
C ARG A 500 -14.10 11.83 -28.43
N LEU A 501 -13.37 12.82 -27.95
CA LEU A 501 -13.09 14.03 -28.70
C LEU A 501 -12.12 13.77 -29.86
N TYR A 502 -11.21 12.79 -29.72
CA TYR A 502 -10.13 12.52 -30.67
C TYR A 502 -10.03 11.04 -31.04
N PRO A 503 -11.07 10.46 -31.66
CA PRO A 503 -11.11 9.01 -31.97
C PRO A 503 -9.99 8.56 -32.93
N ASN A 504 -9.40 9.50 -33.67
CA ASN A 504 -8.28 9.22 -34.60
C ASN A 504 -6.89 9.30 -33.91
N GLY A 505 -6.83 9.54 -32.60
CA GLY A 505 -5.59 9.61 -31.84
C GLY A 505 -4.81 10.93 -31.95
N ASN A 506 -5.24 11.88 -32.79
CA ASN A 506 -4.62 13.21 -32.88
C ASN A 506 -5.15 14.13 -31.79
N ILE A 507 -4.64 14.00 -30.56
CA ILE A 507 -5.13 14.71 -29.40
C ILE A 507 -4.65 16.17 -29.41
N ASP A 508 -5.60 17.10 -29.39
CA ASP A 508 -5.35 18.49 -28.99
C ASP A 508 -5.38 18.59 -27.47
N TYR A 509 -4.21 18.58 -26.85
CA TYR A 509 -4.10 18.61 -25.37
C TYR A 509 -4.56 19.93 -24.72
N ALA A 510 -4.82 20.97 -25.50
CA ALA A 510 -5.39 22.23 -25.03
C ALA A 510 -6.92 22.15 -24.95
N ALA A 511 -7.57 21.45 -25.86
CA ALA A 511 -9.02 21.29 -25.91
C ALA A 511 -9.45 19.94 -25.30
N GLY A 512 -10.47 19.95 -24.45
CA GLY A 512 -10.85 18.82 -23.60
C GLY A 512 -9.99 18.69 -22.36
N ASP A 513 -9.01 19.59 -22.15
CA ASP A 513 -8.20 19.64 -20.94
C ASP A 513 -9.05 20.04 -19.73
N MET A 514 -8.99 19.20 -18.68
CA MET A 514 -9.84 19.30 -17.50
C MET A 514 -9.03 19.70 -16.28
N THR A 515 -9.56 20.62 -15.48
CA THR A 515 -9.14 20.87 -14.10
C THR A 515 -10.32 20.59 -13.16
N ARG A 516 -10.12 19.66 -12.21
CA ARG A 516 -11.15 19.20 -11.28
C ARG A 516 -10.79 19.49 -9.83
N PHE A 517 -11.74 19.97 -9.05
CA PHE A 517 -11.62 20.09 -7.60
C PHE A 517 -12.86 19.48 -6.92
N ALA A 518 -12.77 18.23 -6.49
CA ALA A 518 -13.90 17.39 -6.06
C ALA A 518 -14.96 17.25 -7.19
N ASP A 519 -16.13 17.82 -7.00
CA ASP A 519 -17.28 17.85 -7.92
C ASP A 519 -17.32 19.07 -8.84
N ASP A 520 -16.48 20.07 -8.63
CA ASP A 520 -16.33 21.25 -9.49
C ASP A 520 -15.36 20.97 -10.65
N LEU A 521 -15.76 21.26 -11.89
CA LEU A 521 -15.01 20.97 -13.11
C LEU A 521 -14.89 22.20 -14.00
N ILE A 522 -13.71 22.40 -14.57
CA ILE A 522 -13.45 23.34 -15.65
C ILE A 522 -12.83 22.55 -16.81
N ILE A 523 -13.41 22.69 -18.02
CA ILE A 523 -12.92 22.00 -19.22
C ILE A 523 -12.83 23.02 -20.36
N ALA A 524 -11.69 23.09 -21.00
CA ALA A 524 -11.44 24.00 -22.14
C ALA A 524 -11.94 23.39 -23.44
N ALA A 525 -12.43 24.25 -24.36
CA ALA A 525 -12.94 23.82 -25.68
C ALA A 525 -12.59 24.86 -26.76
N ARG A 526 -12.36 24.41 -28.02
CA ARG A 526 -12.03 25.29 -29.16
C ARG A 526 -13.25 26.00 -29.74
N SER A 527 -14.45 25.46 -29.54
CA SER A 527 -15.67 26.01 -30.09
C SER A 527 -16.88 25.77 -29.19
N ARG A 528 -17.94 26.52 -29.42
CA ARG A 528 -19.22 26.30 -28.73
C ARG A 528 -19.75 24.88 -28.96
N ALA A 529 -19.69 24.39 -30.18
CA ALA A 529 -20.18 23.06 -30.54
C ALA A 529 -19.38 21.96 -29.79
N GLN A 530 -18.07 22.12 -29.66
CA GLN A 530 -17.26 21.21 -28.86
C GLN A 530 -17.59 21.29 -27.38
N ALA A 531 -17.87 22.49 -26.85
CA ALA A 531 -18.27 22.67 -25.46
C ALA A 531 -19.64 22.01 -25.17
N ASP A 532 -20.60 22.12 -26.09
CA ASP A 532 -21.90 21.44 -25.98
C ASP A 532 -21.75 19.91 -26.06
N TYR A 533 -20.84 19.41 -26.90
CA TYR A 533 -20.52 17.97 -26.99
C TYR A 533 -19.84 17.46 -25.71
N ILE A 534 -18.91 18.23 -25.13
CA ILE A 534 -18.31 17.90 -23.84
C ILE A 534 -19.37 17.75 -22.73
N LEU A 535 -20.39 18.61 -22.69
CA LEU A 535 -21.50 18.47 -21.74
C LEU A 535 -22.25 17.14 -21.93
N THR A 536 -22.50 16.73 -23.17
CA THR A 536 -23.10 15.41 -23.47
C THR A 536 -22.22 14.26 -22.96
N LEU A 537 -20.92 14.31 -23.21
CA LEU A 537 -19.97 13.31 -22.74
C LEU A 537 -19.90 13.26 -21.19
N LEU A 538 -19.99 14.41 -20.53
CA LEU A 538 -20.07 14.47 -19.08
C LEU A 538 -21.32 13.78 -18.54
N GLU A 539 -22.50 14.02 -19.15
CA GLU A 539 -23.73 13.34 -18.73
C GLU A 539 -23.64 11.83 -18.90
N GLU A 540 -23.11 11.34 -20.02
CA GLU A 540 -22.88 9.92 -20.26
C GLU A 540 -21.93 9.31 -19.20
N PHE A 541 -20.81 9.97 -18.93
CA PHE A 541 -19.81 9.52 -17.95
C PHE A 541 -20.40 9.46 -16.52
N LEU A 542 -21.16 10.46 -16.15
CA LEU A 542 -21.79 10.58 -14.84
C LEU A 542 -22.96 9.61 -14.67
N ALA A 543 -23.77 9.40 -15.70
CA ALA A 543 -24.97 8.55 -15.65
C ALA A 543 -24.64 7.10 -15.24
N VAL A 544 -23.55 6.52 -15.76
CA VAL A 544 -23.10 5.16 -15.41
C VAL A 544 -22.77 5.04 -13.92
N ARG A 545 -22.42 6.15 -13.26
CA ARG A 545 -22.08 6.27 -11.84
C ARG A 545 -23.24 6.67 -10.95
N GLY A 546 -24.46 6.82 -11.54
CA GLY A 546 -25.65 7.30 -10.86
C GLY A 546 -25.65 8.81 -10.58
N LEU A 547 -24.70 9.53 -11.17
CA LEU A 547 -24.49 10.96 -10.98
C LEU A 547 -25.16 11.79 -12.08
N LYS A 548 -25.45 13.06 -11.80
CA LYS A 548 -26.04 14.01 -12.73
C LYS A 548 -25.40 15.38 -12.62
N LEU A 549 -25.38 16.13 -13.71
CA LEU A 549 -24.98 17.54 -13.71
C LEU A 549 -25.94 18.41 -12.89
N ASN A 550 -25.44 19.41 -12.25
CA ASN A 550 -26.18 20.46 -11.58
C ASN A 550 -26.42 21.63 -12.56
N TRP A 551 -27.48 21.57 -13.33
CA TRP A 551 -27.78 22.56 -14.36
C TRP A 551 -27.98 24.00 -13.85
N ASN A 552 -28.21 24.20 -12.54
CA ASN A 552 -28.24 25.53 -11.94
C ASN A 552 -26.87 26.19 -11.80
N LYS A 553 -25.79 25.40 -11.87
CA LYS A 553 -24.40 25.85 -11.74
C LYS A 553 -23.54 25.49 -12.96
N THR A 554 -24.05 24.64 -13.85
CA THR A 554 -23.37 24.23 -15.06
C THR A 554 -23.69 25.19 -16.20
N TYR A 555 -22.66 25.77 -16.80
CA TYR A 555 -22.81 26.72 -17.90
C TYR A 555 -21.56 26.71 -18.80
N ILE A 556 -21.72 27.23 -20.00
CA ILE A 556 -20.62 27.48 -20.94
C ILE A 556 -20.35 28.97 -20.97
N SER A 557 -19.07 29.34 -20.85
CA SER A 557 -18.59 30.71 -20.97
C SER A 557 -17.45 30.81 -21.95
N THR A 558 -16.91 32.00 -22.11
CA THR A 558 -15.63 32.22 -22.80
C THR A 558 -14.62 32.87 -21.86
N THR A 559 -13.34 32.77 -22.18
CA THR A 559 -12.28 33.43 -21.41
C THR A 559 -12.48 34.95 -21.33
N TYR A 560 -13.05 35.58 -22.37
CA TYR A 560 -13.34 37.01 -22.43
C TYR A 560 -14.55 37.42 -21.58
N LEU A 561 -15.60 36.62 -21.53
CA LEU A 561 -16.72 36.83 -20.64
C LEU A 561 -16.37 36.56 -19.19
N GLY A 562 -15.40 35.66 -18.97
CA GLY A 562 -14.94 35.19 -17.67
C GLY A 562 -15.82 34.09 -17.09
N PHE A 563 -15.27 33.45 -16.05
CA PHE A 563 -15.94 32.38 -15.32
C PHE A 563 -15.47 32.34 -13.87
N GLU A 564 -16.31 31.72 -13.03
CA GLU A 564 -15.99 31.52 -11.61
C GLU A 564 -15.52 30.09 -11.36
N PHE A 565 -14.41 29.94 -10.61
CA PHE A 565 -13.95 28.66 -10.08
C PHE A 565 -13.29 28.82 -8.71
N LEU A 566 -13.69 28.02 -7.74
CA LEU A 566 -13.16 28.07 -6.36
C LEU A 566 -13.18 29.48 -5.76
N SER A 567 -14.29 30.17 -5.89
CA SER A 567 -14.49 31.55 -5.38
C SER A 567 -13.57 32.59 -6.00
N ARG A 568 -13.03 32.32 -7.17
CA ARG A 568 -12.20 33.23 -7.97
C ARG A 568 -12.83 33.44 -9.33
N TRP A 569 -12.74 34.67 -9.84
CA TRP A 569 -13.18 35.06 -11.18
C TRP A 569 -11.96 35.12 -12.09
N TYR A 570 -12.00 34.40 -13.20
CA TYR A 570 -10.98 34.34 -14.23
C TYR A 570 -11.49 35.03 -15.48
N GLN A 571 -10.73 35.98 -16.04
CA GLN A 571 -11.14 36.70 -17.24
C GLN A 571 -9.93 37.15 -18.05
N MET A 572 -9.97 36.95 -19.36
CA MET A 572 -9.00 37.51 -20.29
C MET A 572 -9.41 38.94 -20.65
N ARG A 573 -8.54 39.93 -20.41
CA ARG A 573 -8.77 41.34 -20.76
C ARG A 573 -7.54 41.82 -21.50
N ASP A 574 -7.73 42.32 -22.72
CA ASP A 574 -6.63 42.85 -23.55
C ASP A 574 -5.44 41.89 -23.68
N GLY A 575 -5.72 40.60 -23.79
CA GLY A 575 -4.68 39.57 -23.91
C GLY A 575 -3.97 39.21 -22.59
N VAL A 576 -4.41 39.77 -21.45
CA VAL A 576 -3.84 39.49 -20.12
C VAL A 576 -4.88 38.76 -19.27
N LEU A 577 -4.47 37.65 -18.66
CA LEU A 577 -5.33 36.95 -17.69
C LEU A 577 -5.40 37.74 -16.38
N THR A 578 -6.61 38.16 -16.01
CA THR A 578 -6.89 38.77 -14.70
C THR A 578 -7.63 37.77 -13.82
N VAL A 579 -7.20 37.63 -12.57
CA VAL A 579 -7.84 36.74 -11.59
C VAL A 579 -8.03 37.49 -10.29
N HIS A 580 -9.29 37.56 -9.83
CA HIS A 580 -9.60 38.23 -8.56
C HIS A 580 -10.65 37.44 -7.77
N PRO A 581 -10.85 37.69 -6.46
CA PRO A 581 -11.94 37.09 -5.70
C PRO A 581 -13.30 37.35 -6.37
N SER A 582 -14.14 36.31 -6.49
CA SER A 582 -15.45 36.49 -7.12
C SER A 582 -16.36 37.40 -6.29
N GLU A 583 -17.20 38.19 -6.96
CA GLU A 583 -18.11 39.11 -6.27
C GLU A 583 -19.05 38.38 -5.31
N GLY A 584 -19.48 37.15 -5.66
CA GLY A 584 -20.29 36.30 -4.79
C GLY A 584 -19.55 35.94 -3.49
N ALA A 585 -18.27 35.60 -3.59
CA ALA A 585 -17.43 35.26 -2.42
C ALA A 585 -17.16 36.49 -1.55
N VAL A 586 -16.94 37.68 -2.16
CA VAL A 586 -16.75 38.93 -1.44
C VAL A 586 -18.00 39.33 -0.67
N LYS A 587 -19.19 39.34 -1.32
CA LYS A 587 -20.47 39.64 -0.66
C LYS A 587 -20.78 38.70 0.50
N LYS A 588 -20.56 37.40 0.30
CA LYS A 588 -20.75 36.39 1.37
C LYS A 588 -19.81 36.65 2.54
N PHE A 589 -18.56 37.01 2.28
CA PHE A 589 -17.59 37.31 3.33
C PHE A 589 -17.97 38.59 4.07
N GLU A 590 -18.34 39.66 3.38
CA GLU A 590 -18.82 40.93 3.99
C GLU A 590 -20.02 40.69 4.89
N ALA A 591 -21.03 39.95 4.44
CA ALA A 591 -22.18 39.57 5.26
C ALA A 591 -21.80 38.77 6.52
N ASN A 592 -20.87 37.84 6.40
CA ASN A 592 -20.35 37.09 7.54
C ASN A 592 -19.59 37.98 8.54
N MET A 593 -18.83 38.97 8.06
CA MET A 593 -18.16 39.94 8.92
C MET A 593 -19.15 40.86 9.61
N GLU A 594 -20.19 41.32 8.91
CA GLU A 594 -21.28 42.12 9.51
C GLU A 594 -21.96 41.37 10.64
N ALA A 595 -22.41 40.13 10.38
CA ALA A 595 -23.07 39.29 11.39
C ALA A 595 -22.15 39.05 12.59
N PHE A 596 -20.86 38.73 12.35
CA PHE A 596 -19.88 38.48 13.39
C PHE A 596 -19.60 39.75 14.22
N ILE A 597 -19.24 40.85 13.58
CA ILE A 597 -18.86 42.10 14.28
C ILE A 597 -20.04 42.61 15.10
N LEU A 598 -21.22 42.75 14.51
CA LEU A 598 -22.38 43.28 15.19
C LEU A 598 -22.91 42.35 16.30
N GLY A 599 -22.85 41.05 16.10
CA GLY A 599 -23.31 40.02 17.05
C GLY A 599 -22.32 39.74 18.21
N HIS A 600 -21.04 40.15 18.10
CA HIS A 600 -20.03 39.85 19.13
C HIS A 600 -20.33 40.49 20.46
N ARG A 601 -20.37 39.74 21.55
CA ARG A 601 -20.67 40.20 22.93
C ARG A 601 -19.45 40.20 23.87
N GLY A 602 -18.27 39.74 23.39
CA GLY A 602 -17.04 39.65 24.18
C GLY A 602 -16.28 40.98 24.33
N SER A 603 -15.10 40.91 24.91
CA SER A 603 -14.20 42.05 25.09
C SER A 603 -13.67 42.58 23.76
N GLN A 604 -13.12 43.78 23.76
CA GLN A 604 -12.45 44.35 22.59
C GLN A 604 -11.28 43.46 22.11
N ARG A 605 -10.50 42.90 23.03
CA ARG A 605 -9.40 42.00 22.74
C ARG A 605 -9.89 40.74 21.99
N THR A 606 -10.92 40.09 22.53
CA THR A 606 -11.47 38.87 21.91
C THR A 606 -12.09 39.16 20.55
N LEU A 607 -12.73 40.33 20.37
CA LEU A 607 -13.24 40.77 19.05
C LEU A 607 -12.08 40.89 18.05
N ILE A 608 -10.99 41.60 18.40
CA ILE A 608 -9.85 41.82 17.50
C ILE A 608 -9.20 40.46 17.14
N GLU A 609 -8.94 39.60 18.11
CA GLU A 609 -8.26 38.32 17.89
C GLU A 609 -9.09 37.38 17.01
N GLN A 610 -10.40 37.29 17.21
CA GLN A 610 -11.27 36.47 16.40
C GLN A 610 -11.50 37.05 15.01
N LEU A 611 -11.65 38.38 14.91
CA LEU A 611 -11.77 39.09 13.64
C LEU A 611 -10.51 38.88 12.78
N ASN A 612 -9.31 39.06 13.38
CA ASN A 612 -8.03 38.86 12.70
C ASN A 612 -7.88 37.43 12.16
N ARG A 613 -8.33 36.41 12.91
CA ARG A 613 -8.31 35.00 12.39
C ARG A 613 -9.17 34.86 11.15
N LYS A 614 -10.36 35.44 11.10
CA LYS A 614 -11.28 35.40 9.96
C LYS A 614 -10.71 36.20 8.77
N LEU A 615 -10.25 37.41 9.00
CA LEU A 615 -9.64 38.28 7.98
C LEU A 615 -8.41 37.64 7.37
N SER A 616 -7.44 37.21 8.21
CA SER A 616 -6.20 36.58 7.75
C SER A 616 -6.46 35.26 7.02
N GLY A 617 -7.40 34.45 7.49
CA GLY A 617 -7.79 33.20 6.84
C GLY A 617 -8.29 33.42 5.42
N TRP A 618 -9.23 34.37 5.25
CA TRP A 618 -9.79 34.72 3.94
C TRP A 618 -8.76 35.39 3.02
N ALA A 619 -7.97 36.31 3.54
CA ALA A 619 -6.92 36.97 2.78
C ALA A 619 -5.83 36.01 2.33
N ASN A 620 -5.38 35.07 3.18
CA ASN A 620 -4.41 34.05 2.81
C ASN A 620 -4.89 33.16 1.66
N TYR A 621 -6.22 32.93 1.54
CA TYR A 621 -6.78 32.18 0.42
C TYR A 621 -6.76 32.96 -0.90
N HIS A 622 -6.94 34.29 -0.84
CA HIS A 622 -7.07 35.14 -2.02
C HIS A 622 -5.81 35.92 -2.40
N ARG A 623 -4.80 36.06 -1.51
CA ARG A 623 -3.57 36.84 -1.78
C ARG A 623 -2.68 36.32 -2.91
N VAL A 624 -3.04 35.21 -3.54
CA VAL A 624 -2.37 34.67 -4.76
C VAL A 624 -3.03 35.19 -6.04
N THR A 625 -3.95 36.12 -5.95
CA THR A 625 -4.71 36.70 -7.04
C THR A 625 -4.63 38.24 -6.97
N ASP A 626 -5.18 38.95 -7.96
CA ASP A 626 -5.25 40.41 -8.01
C ASP A 626 -6.29 40.93 -7.00
N ALA A 627 -6.06 40.68 -5.72
CA ALA A 627 -6.99 40.93 -4.64
C ALA A 627 -6.86 42.32 -3.97
N TYR A 628 -5.91 43.19 -4.38
CA TYR A 628 -5.60 44.43 -3.68
C TYR A 628 -6.80 45.36 -3.51
N ASP A 629 -7.58 45.63 -4.57
CA ASP A 629 -8.74 46.53 -4.49
C ASP A 629 -9.87 45.92 -3.66
N VAL A 630 -10.04 44.60 -3.73
CA VAL A 630 -10.98 43.87 -2.89
C VAL A 630 -10.57 43.95 -1.42
N PHE A 631 -9.27 43.82 -1.12
CA PHE A 631 -8.76 43.96 0.26
C PHE A 631 -9.02 45.37 0.81
N ARG A 632 -8.80 46.42 0.01
CA ARG A 632 -9.13 47.81 0.41
C ARG A 632 -10.62 48.00 0.67
N ARG A 633 -11.49 47.41 -0.16
CA ARG A 633 -12.93 47.39 0.03
C ARG A 633 -13.34 46.72 1.34
N ILE A 634 -12.79 45.55 1.64
CA ILE A 634 -13.08 44.82 2.89
C ILE A 634 -12.56 45.58 4.11
N ASP A 635 -11.35 46.13 4.08
CA ASP A 635 -10.83 46.99 5.16
C ASP A 635 -11.78 48.17 5.45
N SER A 636 -12.30 48.79 4.41
CA SER A 636 -13.24 49.89 4.54
C SER A 636 -14.61 49.42 5.11
N SER A 637 -15.13 48.29 4.65
CA SER A 637 -16.36 47.66 5.16
C SER A 637 -16.21 47.32 6.64
N VAL A 638 -15.13 46.67 7.03
CA VAL A 638 -14.86 46.25 8.43
C VAL A 638 -14.74 47.51 9.33
N GLN A 639 -14.06 48.52 8.86
CA GLN A 639 -13.94 49.78 9.59
C GLN A 639 -15.32 50.45 9.81
N ALA A 640 -16.17 50.51 8.78
CA ALA A 640 -17.53 51.03 8.88
C ALA A 640 -18.38 50.24 9.89
N LEU A 641 -18.29 48.91 9.89
CA LEU A 641 -18.98 48.02 10.80
C LEU A 641 -18.51 48.21 12.26
N LEU A 642 -17.21 48.35 12.51
CA LEU A 642 -16.68 48.65 13.84
C LEU A 642 -17.15 50.02 14.35
N ILE A 643 -17.15 51.01 13.50
CA ILE A 643 -17.71 52.35 13.84
C ILE A 643 -19.19 52.21 14.21
N ARG A 644 -20.01 51.55 13.39
CA ARG A 644 -21.45 51.27 13.63
C ARG A 644 -21.66 50.56 14.97
N LYS A 645 -20.86 49.53 15.26
CA LYS A 645 -20.89 48.80 16.54
C LYS A 645 -20.61 49.73 17.72
N MET A 646 -19.53 50.51 17.68
CA MET A 646 -19.15 51.38 18.79
C MET A 646 -20.15 52.50 19.04
N ARG A 647 -20.67 53.10 17.99
CA ARG A 647 -21.80 54.06 18.11
C ARG A 647 -23.04 53.47 18.75
N ARG A 648 -23.34 52.21 18.42
CA ARG A 648 -24.46 51.47 19.03
C ARG A 648 -24.22 51.15 20.53
N LEU A 649 -22.99 50.81 20.89
CA LEU A 649 -22.61 50.51 22.29
C LEU A 649 -22.55 51.76 23.15
N TYR A 650 -22.16 52.89 22.58
CA TYR A 650 -21.95 54.16 23.28
C TYR A 650 -22.75 55.31 22.68
N PRO A 651 -24.07 55.26 22.64
CA PRO A 651 -24.90 56.25 21.91
C PRO A 651 -24.80 57.66 22.48
N LYS A 652 -24.50 57.81 23.78
CA LYS A 652 -24.39 59.11 24.48
C LYS A 652 -22.99 59.73 24.45
N ARG A 653 -21.95 59.02 23.96
CA ARG A 653 -20.57 59.54 23.91
C ARG A 653 -20.29 60.25 22.60
N LYS A 654 -19.50 61.34 22.67
CA LYS A 654 -19.02 62.04 21.46
C LYS A 654 -18.16 61.13 20.66
N TRP A 655 -18.29 61.14 19.33
CA TRP A 655 -17.50 60.25 18.43
C TRP A 655 -15.99 60.41 18.62
N LYS A 656 -15.48 61.67 18.80
CA LYS A 656 -14.05 61.90 19.05
C LYS A 656 -13.52 61.13 20.23
N THR A 657 -14.25 61.09 21.36
CA THR A 657 -13.87 60.32 22.57
C THR A 657 -13.89 58.82 22.31
N ILE A 658 -14.87 58.29 21.53
CA ILE A 658 -14.89 56.89 21.16
C ILE A 658 -13.69 56.57 20.29
N GLN A 659 -13.39 57.40 19.31
CA GLN A 659 -12.30 57.21 18.40
C GLN A 659 -10.95 57.23 19.12
N GLU A 660 -10.71 58.18 20.01
CA GLU A 660 -9.50 58.25 20.85
C GLU A 660 -9.35 57.04 21.79
N THR A 661 -10.43 56.41 22.20
CA THR A 661 -10.41 55.24 23.09
C THR A 661 -10.12 53.96 22.36
N TYR A 662 -10.69 53.75 21.16
CA TYR A 662 -10.73 52.45 20.48
C TYR A 662 -9.90 52.38 19.18
N TRP A 663 -9.39 53.51 18.71
CA TRP A 663 -8.55 53.59 17.49
C TRP A 663 -7.19 54.20 17.77
N ILE A 664 -6.18 53.75 17.01
CA ILE A 664 -4.84 54.34 16.96
C ILE A 664 -4.58 54.91 15.60
N ALA A 665 -3.70 55.92 15.50
CA ALA A 665 -3.22 56.39 14.23
C ALA A 665 -2.33 55.33 13.57
N GLY A 666 -2.72 54.91 12.35
CA GLY A 666 -1.96 54.04 11.51
C GLY A 666 -1.06 54.81 10.53
N GLN A 667 -0.33 54.07 9.69
CA GLN A 667 0.41 54.63 8.57
C GLN A 667 -0.58 55.32 7.60
N ASN A 668 -0.20 56.38 6.95
CA ASN A 668 -1.02 57.14 6.00
C ASN A 668 -2.28 57.81 6.57
N GLY A 669 -2.28 58.21 7.86
CA GLY A 669 -3.40 58.93 8.46
C GLY A 669 -4.69 58.17 8.70
N ARG A 670 -4.71 56.84 8.43
CA ARG A 670 -5.84 55.98 8.72
C ARG A 670 -5.91 55.62 10.20
N HIS A 671 -7.09 55.58 10.77
CA HIS A 671 -7.32 55.13 12.14
C HIS A 671 -7.60 53.62 12.15
N ILE A 672 -6.84 52.86 12.92
CA ILE A 672 -6.95 51.40 13.04
C ILE A 672 -7.56 51.04 14.41
N PHE A 673 -8.57 50.19 14.44
CA PHE A 673 -9.18 49.71 15.67
C PHE A 673 -8.18 48.81 16.44
N ALA A 674 -7.83 49.23 17.68
CA ALA A 674 -6.76 48.60 18.45
C ALA A 674 -6.97 48.81 19.96
N LEU A 675 -6.29 47.98 20.76
CA LEU A 675 -6.22 48.23 22.21
C LEU A 675 -5.29 49.41 22.51
N ARG A 676 -5.74 50.32 23.40
CA ARG A 676 -4.98 51.49 23.78
C ARG A 676 -3.73 51.16 24.61
N ASP A 677 -3.88 50.21 25.52
CA ASP A 677 -2.82 49.71 26.42
C ASP A 677 -1.82 48.80 25.72
N ASN A 678 -2.24 48.17 24.60
CA ASN A 678 -1.39 47.32 23.78
C ASN A 678 -1.64 47.50 22.29
N LYS A 679 -0.94 48.49 21.70
CA LYS A 679 -1.08 48.86 20.27
C LYS A 679 -0.72 47.73 19.30
N ALA A 680 -0.03 46.69 19.73
CA ALA A 680 0.24 45.49 18.94
C ALA A 680 -1.03 44.64 18.70
N VAL A 681 -2.02 44.75 19.58
CA VAL A 681 -3.33 44.08 19.42
C VAL A 681 -4.25 45.04 18.63
N ARG A 682 -4.17 44.95 17.32
CA ARG A 682 -4.91 45.78 16.35
C ARG A 682 -5.59 44.90 15.29
N VAL A 683 -6.61 45.46 14.66
CA VAL A 683 -7.22 44.79 13.48
C VAL A 683 -6.23 44.84 12.31
N VAL A 684 -6.02 43.68 11.71
CA VAL A 684 -5.18 43.50 10.54
C VAL A 684 -5.76 44.28 9.36
N GLN A 685 -4.90 44.99 8.62
CA GLN A 685 -5.30 45.65 7.37
C GLN A 685 -4.93 44.70 6.22
N LEU A 686 -5.90 44.24 5.46
CA LEU A 686 -5.68 43.34 4.35
C LEU A 686 -4.90 43.99 3.22
N SER A 687 -5.13 45.30 3.01
CA SER A 687 -4.40 46.09 2.01
C SER A 687 -2.91 46.29 2.31
N GLU A 688 -2.44 45.94 3.52
CA GLU A 688 -1.00 45.92 3.89
C GLU A 688 -0.35 44.55 3.61
N LEU A 689 -1.12 43.53 3.19
CA LEU A 689 -0.58 42.20 2.93
C LEU A 689 0.07 42.14 1.53
N GLU A 690 1.27 41.61 1.48
CA GLU A 690 1.94 41.32 0.20
C GLU A 690 1.21 40.20 -0.56
N ILE A 691 1.08 40.34 -1.87
CA ILE A 691 0.64 39.29 -2.77
C ILE A 691 1.73 38.20 -2.73
N SER A 692 1.31 36.96 -2.66
CA SER A 692 2.25 35.85 -2.60
C SER A 692 2.13 34.99 -3.85
N GLU A 693 3.26 34.65 -4.45
CA GLU A 693 3.32 33.66 -5.50
C GLU A 693 3.18 32.25 -4.92
N HIS A 694 2.27 31.46 -5.48
CA HIS A 694 2.18 30.04 -5.15
C HIS A 694 3.07 29.24 -6.10
N ARG A 695 3.88 28.34 -5.54
CA ARG A 695 4.62 27.34 -6.33
C ARG A 695 3.78 26.10 -6.50
N PRO A 696 3.25 25.85 -7.72
CA PRO A 696 2.41 24.70 -7.97
C PRO A 696 3.22 23.39 -7.95
N ILE A 697 2.52 22.30 -7.69
CA ILE A 697 3.10 20.97 -7.81
C ILE A 697 3.44 20.66 -9.27
N ARG A 698 4.43 19.80 -9.48
CA ARG A 698 4.66 19.15 -10.77
C ARG A 698 3.76 17.91 -10.86
N LEU A 699 2.87 17.88 -11.85
CA LEU A 699 1.85 16.83 -12.01
C LEU A 699 2.41 15.46 -12.38
N SER A 700 3.68 15.39 -12.74
CA SER A 700 4.41 14.15 -13.02
C SER A 700 4.88 13.41 -11.77
N PHE A 701 4.97 14.08 -10.61
CA PHE A 701 5.45 13.46 -9.38
C PHE A 701 4.31 12.81 -8.59
N HIS A 702 4.61 11.62 -8.06
CA HIS A 702 3.66 10.82 -7.30
C HIS A 702 3.88 11.01 -5.77
N PRO A 703 2.82 11.26 -4.97
CA PRO A 703 2.99 11.63 -3.55
C PRO A 703 3.56 10.54 -2.64
N TYR A 704 3.57 9.30 -3.08
CA TYR A 704 4.18 8.18 -2.36
C TYR A 704 5.55 7.79 -2.90
N LEU A 705 5.80 7.94 -4.20
CA LEU A 705 7.05 7.51 -4.82
C LEU A 705 8.11 8.60 -4.82
N ASP A 706 7.70 9.87 -4.95
CA ASP A 706 8.59 11.03 -5.07
C ASP A 706 8.59 11.89 -3.79
N GLN A 707 8.80 11.26 -2.65
CA GLN A 707 8.70 11.91 -1.33
C GLN A 707 9.67 13.09 -1.18
N ASP A 708 10.88 12.96 -1.67
CA ASP A 708 11.89 14.04 -1.60
C ASP A 708 11.43 15.30 -2.34
N TYR A 709 10.76 15.15 -3.48
CA TYR A 709 10.16 16.29 -4.17
C TYR A 709 9.08 16.97 -3.32
N TYR A 710 8.19 16.20 -2.70
CA TYR A 710 7.12 16.77 -1.87
C TYR A 710 7.66 17.41 -0.60
N VAL A 711 8.68 16.84 0.02
CA VAL A 711 9.39 17.45 1.16
C VAL A 711 10.08 18.74 0.73
N TRP A 712 10.80 18.74 -0.39
CA TRP A 712 11.43 19.93 -0.95
C TRP A 712 10.40 21.02 -1.26
N LEU A 713 9.29 20.66 -1.91
CA LEU A 713 8.21 21.61 -2.24
C LEU A 713 7.59 22.21 -0.97
N GLN A 714 7.31 21.37 0.04
CA GLN A 714 6.75 21.80 1.31
C GLN A 714 7.68 22.77 2.02
N ASN A 715 8.96 22.44 2.10
CA ASN A 715 9.99 23.31 2.68
C ASN A 715 10.05 24.68 1.97
N ARG A 716 9.90 24.69 0.65
CA ARG A 716 9.84 25.92 -0.14
C ARG A 716 8.57 26.73 0.10
N ARG A 717 7.44 26.08 0.33
CA ARG A 717 6.18 26.74 0.71
C ARG A 717 6.21 27.26 2.15
N ASP A 718 6.83 26.53 3.07
CA ASP A 718 6.92 26.90 4.49
C ASP A 718 7.98 27.98 4.76
N THR A 719 9.04 28.07 3.97
CA THR A 719 9.97 29.22 4.06
C THR A 719 9.29 30.57 3.84
N GLN A 720 8.15 30.59 3.17
CA GLN A 720 7.32 31.80 3.05
C GLN A 720 6.54 32.10 4.33
N LYS A 721 6.28 31.10 5.18
CA LYS A 721 5.53 31.25 6.43
C LYS A 721 6.41 31.62 7.63
N VAL A 722 7.73 31.38 7.58
CA VAL A 722 8.65 31.70 8.67
C VAL A 722 8.90 33.23 8.73
N SER A 723 8.31 33.88 9.72
CA SER A 723 8.48 35.33 9.91
C SER A 723 9.91 35.67 10.31
N GLY A 724 10.51 36.61 9.57
CA GLY A 724 11.83 37.19 9.82
C GLY A 724 12.93 36.64 8.88
N SER A 725 13.67 37.56 8.26
CA SER A 725 14.73 37.25 7.28
C SER A 725 15.83 36.32 7.82
N LYS A 726 16.18 36.46 9.11
CA LYS A 726 17.20 35.64 9.78
C LYS A 726 16.74 34.17 9.96
N ARG A 727 15.51 33.95 10.40
CA ARG A 727 14.92 32.62 10.58
C ARG A 727 14.76 31.87 9.26
N ARG A 728 14.31 32.56 8.21
CA ARG A 728 14.26 32.05 6.83
C ARG A 728 15.64 31.65 6.30
N GLY A 729 16.68 32.40 6.64
CA GLY A 729 18.07 32.09 6.28
C GLY A 729 18.56 30.77 6.93
N ILE A 730 18.24 30.56 8.20
CA ILE A 730 18.57 29.33 8.94
C ILE A 730 17.86 28.12 8.31
N TRP A 731 16.54 28.23 8.08
CA TRP A 731 15.74 27.17 7.47
C TRP A 731 16.24 26.77 6.07
N ARG A 732 16.56 27.77 5.22
CA ARG A 732 17.10 27.52 3.87
C ARG A 732 18.46 26.83 3.90
N ARG A 733 19.33 27.20 4.85
CA ARG A 733 20.65 26.55 5.00
C ARG A 733 20.55 25.08 5.33
N GLN A 734 19.51 24.68 6.04
CA GLN A 734 19.26 23.29 6.44
C GLN A 734 18.40 22.51 5.41
N ASP A 735 17.95 23.18 4.35
CA ASP A 735 17.00 22.62 3.37
C ASP A 735 15.75 21.97 4.01
N GLY A 736 15.28 22.52 5.15
CA GLY A 736 14.14 21.99 5.90
C GLY A 736 14.42 20.69 6.65
N ARG A 737 15.69 20.30 6.79
CA ARG A 737 16.08 19.08 7.51
C ARG A 737 16.53 19.39 8.93
N CYS A 738 16.26 18.50 9.85
CA CYS A 738 16.73 18.60 11.24
C CYS A 738 18.25 18.56 11.29
N HIS A 739 18.84 19.53 11.98
CA HIS A 739 20.30 19.60 12.10
C HIS A 739 20.93 18.40 12.84
N TYR A 740 20.16 17.77 13.74
CA TYR A 740 20.63 16.65 14.56
C TYR A 740 20.51 15.31 13.85
N CYS A 741 19.32 14.97 13.36
CA CYS A 741 19.05 13.64 12.76
C CYS A 741 19.03 13.64 11.22
N GLY A 742 19.22 14.78 10.56
CA GLY A 742 19.22 14.91 9.10
C GLY A 742 17.87 14.73 8.42
N ARG A 743 16.84 14.28 9.13
CA ARG A 743 15.51 13.99 8.58
C ARG A 743 14.73 15.25 8.27
N PRO A 744 13.80 15.23 7.30
CA PRO A 744 12.92 16.35 6.99
C PRO A 744 12.07 16.73 8.21
N MET A 745 11.88 18.03 8.40
CA MET A 745 10.96 18.56 9.40
C MET A 745 9.62 18.84 8.75
N LEU A 746 8.60 18.05 9.14
CA LEU A 746 7.26 18.12 8.58
C LEU A 746 6.39 19.17 9.28
N PRO A 747 5.32 19.70 8.62
CA PRO A 747 4.50 20.79 9.17
C PRO A 747 3.74 20.46 10.45
N ASP A 748 3.49 19.17 10.70
CA ASP A 748 2.79 18.63 11.86
C ASP A 748 3.73 18.28 13.02
N GLN A 749 5.05 18.36 12.79
CA GLN A 749 6.05 18.09 13.81
C GLN A 749 6.40 19.35 14.60
N GLU A 750 6.56 19.18 15.89
CA GLU A 750 7.09 20.25 16.74
C GLU A 750 8.60 20.42 16.52
N ILE A 751 8.99 21.63 16.08
CA ILE A 751 10.38 21.99 15.81
C ILE A 751 10.83 23.07 16.77
N GLU A 752 12.10 23.02 17.16
CA GLU A 752 12.73 24.00 18.03
C GLU A 752 13.95 24.63 17.34
N LEU A 753 14.19 25.90 17.65
CA LEU A 753 15.36 26.64 17.19
C LEU A 753 16.41 26.67 18.32
N VAL A 754 17.47 25.90 18.15
CA VAL A 754 18.51 25.69 19.15
C VAL A 754 19.85 26.29 18.73
N GLU A 755 20.76 26.49 19.70
CA GLU A 755 22.14 26.84 19.42
C GLU A 755 22.92 25.58 19.05
N ILE A 756 23.68 25.64 17.93
CA ILE A 756 24.51 24.50 17.46
C ILE A 756 25.64 24.24 18.46
N VAL A 757 26.27 25.30 18.94
CA VAL A 757 27.29 25.26 19.99
C VAL A 757 26.77 26.09 21.16
N GLN A 758 26.46 25.44 22.27
CA GLN A 758 25.91 26.09 23.46
C GLN A 758 26.88 27.15 24.01
N GLY A 759 26.35 28.33 24.36
CA GLY A 759 27.12 29.41 24.93
C GLY A 759 27.85 30.32 23.96
N HIS A 760 27.81 30.05 22.64
CA HIS A 760 28.43 30.90 21.61
C HIS A 760 27.50 31.97 21.05
N GLY A 761 26.33 32.15 21.67
CA GLY A 761 25.35 33.21 21.35
C GLY A 761 24.42 32.85 20.16
N ARG A 762 23.26 33.50 20.15
CA ARG A 762 22.20 33.28 19.18
C ARG A 762 22.42 34.02 17.86
N THR A 763 23.54 33.76 17.22
CA THR A 763 23.81 34.25 15.87
C THR A 763 23.19 33.38 14.80
N ALA A 764 22.87 33.90 13.62
CA ALA A 764 22.26 33.12 12.56
C ALA A 764 23.13 31.93 12.12
N SER A 765 24.47 32.03 12.26
CA SER A 765 25.40 30.94 11.97
C SER A 765 25.42 29.85 13.04
N ASN A 766 25.10 30.19 14.28
CA ASN A 766 25.11 29.28 15.42
C ASN A 766 23.71 28.76 15.81
N MET A 767 22.69 29.02 14.99
CA MET A 767 21.33 28.55 15.25
C MET A 767 20.92 27.51 14.21
N ALA A 768 20.21 26.50 14.65
CA ALA A 768 19.62 25.45 13.81
C ALA A 768 18.24 25.05 14.27
N TYR A 769 17.41 24.60 13.33
CA TYR A 769 16.14 23.94 13.64
C TYR A 769 16.37 22.46 13.86
N ILE A 770 15.75 21.93 14.90
CA ILE A 770 15.71 20.50 15.18
C ILE A 770 14.28 20.08 15.53
N HIS A 771 13.95 18.79 15.40
CA HIS A 771 12.73 18.26 15.98
C HIS A 771 12.79 18.42 17.49
N ARG A 772 11.68 18.75 18.14
CA ARG A 772 11.61 18.88 19.60
C ARG A 772 12.08 17.63 20.33
N ARG A 773 11.78 16.44 19.81
CA ARG A 773 12.27 15.17 20.32
C ARG A 773 13.79 15.05 20.29
N CYS A 774 14.45 15.56 19.24
CA CYS A 774 15.91 15.56 19.14
C CYS A 774 16.57 16.51 20.13
N ALA A 775 15.84 17.47 20.72
CA ALA A 775 16.31 18.32 21.79
C ALA A 775 16.47 17.55 23.12
N TYR A 776 15.71 16.49 23.33
CA TYR A 776 15.80 15.66 24.53
C TYR A 776 16.93 14.63 24.44
N ASP A 777 17.26 14.14 23.26
CA ASP A 777 18.32 13.15 23.04
C ASP A 777 19.75 13.75 23.23
N THR A 778 19.89 15.07 23.10
CA THR A 778 21.16 15.76 23.34
C THR A 778 21.49 15.96 24.82
N LEU A 779 20.56 15.64 25.73
CA LEU A 779 20.76 15.79 27.19
C LEU A 779 21.10 14.46 27.90
N SER A 780 21.08 13.33 27.20
CA SER A 780 21.49 12.03 27.71
C SER A 780 22.72 11.54 26.99
N GLU A 781 23.91 11.80 27.56
CA GLU A 781 25.14 11.11 27.18
C GLU A 781 25.09 9.66 27.69
N GLU A 782 24.47 8.76 26.96
CA GLU A 782 24.76 7.33 27.00
C GLU A 782 24.67 6.77 25.57
N GLN A 783 25.80 6.27 25.09
CA GLN A 783 25.90 5.61 23.80
C GLN A 783 24.97 4.40 23.75
N PRO A 784 24.16 4.20 22.72
CA PRO A 784 23.41 2.96 22.58
C PRO A 784 24.38 1.82 22.22
N ALA A 785 24.26 0.75 22.97
CA ALA A 785 24.95 -0.50 22.69
C ALA A 785 24.61 -0.99 21.26
N GLN A 786 25.63 -1.30 20.49
CA GLN A 786 25.52 -1.89 19.16
C GLN A 786 24.69 -3.17 19.22
N GLY A 787 23.48 -3.15 18.66
CA GLY A 787 22.71 -4.35 18.38
C GLY A 787 23.34 -5.10 17.23
N ALA A 788 23.49 -6.41 17.38
CA ALA A 788 24.12 -7.31 16.43
C ALA A 788 23.37 -7.26 15.08
N GLU A 789 23.96 -6.60 14.10
CA GLU A 789 23.63 -6.74 12.70
C GLU A 789 24.10 -8.11 12.21
N PHE A 790 23.23 -8.77 11.46
CA PHE A 790 23.55 -10.02 10.78
C PHE A 790 24.47 -9.69 9.60
N ASP A 791 25.76 -9.81 9.82
CA ASP A 791 26.82 -9.38 8.92
C ASP A 791 27.01 -10.40 7.78
N PHE A 792 26.38 -10.13 6.64
CA PHE A 792 26.66 -10.83 5.38
C PHE A 792 28.01 -10.41 4.76
N PHE A 793 28.61 -9.33 5.24
CA PHE A 793 29.85 -8.73 4.69
C PHE A 793 31.11 -9.08 5.45
N SER A 794 31.04 -9.84 6.54
CA SER A 794 32.24 -10.24 7.31
C SER A 794 33.19 -11.16 6.56
N THR A 795 32.87 -11.61 5.36
CA THR A 795 33.79 -12.34 4.46
C THR A 795 34.61 -11.44 3.53
N LEU A 796 34.45 -10.13 3.62
CA LEU A 796 35.23 -9.15 2.87
C LEU A 796 36.31 -8.43 3.71
N GLU A 797 36.71 -9.00 4.83
CA GLU A 797 37.91 -8.54 5.57
C GLU A 797 39.16 -8.67 4.68
N GLY A 798 39.57 -7.52 4.15
CA GLY A 798 40.83 -7.44 3.38
C GLY A 798 40.87 -6.35 2.32
N VAL A 799 39.80 -5.61 2.07
CA VAL A 799 39.85 -4.44 1.17
C VAL A 799 40.14 -3.22 2.02
N THR A 800 41.41 -2.91 2.15
CA THR A 800 41.94 -1.70 2.75
C THR A 800 41.33 -0.44 2.14
N GLU A 801 41.13 0.56 3.01
CA GLU A 801 40.80 1.96 2.79
C GLU A 801 41.79 2.69 1.85
N LEU A 802 42.04 2.21 0.66
CA LEU A 802 42.89 2.90 -0.30
C LEU A 802 42.07 3.22 -1.55
N THR A 803 41.74 4.49 -1.66
CA THR A 803 41.19 5.16 -2.85
C THR A 803 39.74 4.81 -3.18
N ARG A 804 38.77 5.23 -2.39
CA ARG A 804 37.48 5.62 -2.92
C ARG A 804 37.70 6.71 -3.97
N GLY A 805 37.52 6.34 -5.25
CA GLY A 805 37.48 7.32 -6.31
C GLY A 805 36.28 8.22 -6.03
N LEU A 806 36.54 9.45 -5.65
CA LEU A 806 35.55 10.47 -5.29
C LEU A 806 34.59 10.85 -6.45
N GLU A 807 34.69 10.18 -7.61
CA GLU A 807 34.03 10.57 -8.85
C GLU A 807 33.09 9.50 -9.46
N ASP A 808 33.23 8.22 -9.15
CA ASP A 808 32.37 7.16 -9.71
C ASP A 808 31.34 6.66 -8.68
N PRO A 809 30.08 7.03 -8.77
CA PRO A 809 29.06 6.62 -7.80
C PRO A 809 28.77 5.11 -7.82
N TYR A 810 29.15 4.38 -8.87
CA TYR A 810 28.95 2.94 -9.01
C TYR A 810 30.23 2.12 -8.79
N TRP A 811 31.26 2.70 -8.21
CA TRP A 811 32.54 2.02 -7.94
C TRP A 811 32.39 0.73 -7.13
N ASP A 812 31.59 0.74 -6.08
CA ASP A 812 31.39 -0.41 -5.20
C ASP A 812 30.68 -1.57 -5.94
N LEU A 813 29.75 -1.26 -6.84
CA LEU A 813 29.09 -2.24 -7.69
C LEU A 813 30.07 -2.83 -8.75
N ARG A 814 30.97 -2.01 -9.27
CA ARG A 814 32.02 -2.44 -10.19
C ARG A 814 32.99 -3.40 -9.48
N GLU A 815 33.41 -3.07 -8.26
CA GLU A 815 34.27 -3.93 -7.44
C GLU A 815 33.55 -5.23 -7.05
N PHE A 816 32.28 -5.19 -6.74
CA PHE A 816 31.48 -6.40 -6.51
C PHE A 816 31.58 -7.35 -7.71
N PHE A 817 31.35 -6.88 -8.94
CA PHE A 817 31.44 -7.71 -10.14
C PHE A 817 32.87 -8.12 -10.47
N ARG A 818 33.87 -7.31 -10.16
CA ARG A 818 35.31 -7.67 -10.30
C ARG A 818 35.67 -8.84 -9.42
N LEU A 819 35.22 -8.87 -8.18
CA LEU A 819 35.48 -9.91 -7.20
C LEU A 819 34.58 -11.13 -7.35
N CYS A 820 33.42 -10.97 -8.00
CA CYS A 820 32.49 -12.06 -8.20
C CYS A 820 33.04 -13.08 -9.21
N ARG A 821 33.26 -14.31 -8.76
CA ARG A 821 33.72 -15.41 -9.61
C ARG A 821 32.61 -16.31 -10.15
N LYS A 822 31.34 -15.99 -9.85
CA LYS A 822 30.19 -16.79 -10.29
C LYS A 822 29.86 -16.52 -11.75
N PRO A 823 29.52 -17.54 -12.55
CA PRO A 823 29.15 -17.38 -13.95
C PRO A 823 27.78 -16.67 -14.11
N SER A 824 26.94 -16.72 -13.10
CA SER A 824 25.66 -16.00 -13.06
C SER A 824 25.37 -15.53 -11.66
N VAL A 825 24.87 -14.31 -11.53
CA VAL A 825 24.53 -13.66 -10.27
C VAL A 825 23.12 -13.07 -10.40
N THR A 826 22.27 -13.34 -9.44
CA THR A 826 20.95 -12.70 -9.31
C THR A 826 21.02 -11.73 -8.14
N LEU A 827 20.77 -10.47 -8.39
CA LEU A 827 20.66 -9.44 -7.37
C LEU A 827 19.25 -8.86 -7.37
N THR A 828 18.73 -8.59 -6.18
CA THR A 828 17.56 -7.73 -6.02
C THR A 828 17.99 -6.26 -6.14
N LEU A 829 17.06 -5.35 -6.46
CA LEU A 829 17.39 -3.93 -6.50
C LEU A 829 17.87 -3.42 -5.15
N LEU A 830 17.30 -3.95 -4.06
CA LEU A 830 17.73 -3.63 -2.69
C LEU A 830 19.16 -4.11 -2.40
N GLU A 831 19.59 -5.26 -2.92
CA GLU A 831 20.98 -5.71 -2.79
C GLU A 831 21.94 -4.85 -3.60
N ILE A 832 21.53 -4.36 -4.76
CA ILE A 832 22.30 -3.39 -5.55
C ILE A 832 22.43 -2.08 -4.78
N GLU A 833 21.35 -1.55 -4.23
CA GLU A 833 21.38 -0.35 -3.38
C GLU A 833 22.30 -0.47 -2.16
N LYS A 834 22.31 -1.63 -1.52
CA LYS A 834 23.23 -1.92 -0.42
C LYS A 834 24.70 -1.93 -0.86
N ILE A 835 24.96 -2.43 -2.06
CA ILE A 835 26.32 -2.47 -2.63
C ILE A 835 26.79 -1.05 -2.97
N ILE A 836 25.96 -0.24 -3.60
CA ILE A 836 26.33 1.14 -4.01
C ILE A 836 26.25 2.14 -2.85
N GLY A 837 25.58 1.80 -1.76
CA GLY A 837 25.45 2.64 -0.57
C GLY A 837 24.44 3.79 -0.67
N PHE A 838 23.61 3.83 -1.72
CA PHE A 838 22.52 4.80 -1.92
C PHE A 838 21.33 4.15 -2.65
N GLU A 839 20.15 4.78 -2.59
CA GLU A 839 18.98 4.31 -3.29
C GLU A 839 19.11 4.57 -4.80
N LEU A 840 18.74 3.59 -5.60
CA LEU A 840 18.65 3.72 -7.06
C LEU A 840 17.56 4.72 -7.43
N ASP A 841 17.82 5.51 -8.46
CA ASP A 841 16.83 6.40 -9.04
C ASP A 841 15.56 5.62 -9.39
N TRP A 842 14.39 6.27 -9.24
CA TRP A 842 13.11 5.64 -9.55
C TRP A 842 13.05 5.08 -10.99
N GLU A 843 13.82 5.65 -11.92
CA GLU A 843 13.98 5.19 -13.30
C GLU A 843 14.53 3.75 -13.35
N ALA A 844 15.44 3.39 -12.45
CA ALA A 844 15.99 2.04 -12.34
C ALA A 844 14.92 0.98 -12.02
N ARG A 845 13.84 1.37 -11.37
CA ARG A 845 12.77 0.47 -10.93
C ARG A 845 11.68 0.27 -11.96
N PHE A 846 11.53 1.21 -12.89
CA PHE A 846 10.39 1.23 -13.83
C PHE A 846 10.80 1.23 -15.31
N TYR A 847 12.01 1.63 -15.65
CA TYR A 847 12.45 1.73 -17.03
C TYR A 847 13.58 0.77 -17.35
N PRO A 848 13.33 -0.23 -18.22
CA PRO A 848 14.41 -1.10 -18.70
C PRO A 848 15.57 -0.33 -19.34
N ALA A 849 15.32 0.82 -19.96
CA ALA A 849 16.35 1.66 -20.57
C ALA A 849 17.41 2.17 -19.57
N PHE A 850 17.08 2.27 -18.28
CA PHE A 850 18.06 2.61 -17.23
C PHE A 850 19.19 1.56 -17.13
N TRP A 851 18.88 0.30 -17.42
CA TRP A 851 19.78 -0.84 -17.26
C TRP A 851 20.59 -1.15 -18.51
N PHE A 852 20.27 -0.53 -19.64
CA PHE A 852 20.91 -0.76 -20.94
C PHE A 852 21.32 0.56 -21.58
N ASP A 853 22.54 0.63 -22.14
CA ASP A 853 23.04 1.83 -22.85
C ASP A 853 22.32 2.11 -24.17
N GLU A 854 21.81 1.08 -24.81
CA GLU A 854 21.00 1.18 -26.01
C GLU A 854 19.63 0.63 -25.69
N ALA A 855 18.58 1.37 -26.07
CA ALA A 855 17.22 0.82 -26.01
C ALA A 855 17.22 -0.48 -26.83
N PRO A 856 16.84 -1.63 -26.24
CA PRO A 856 16.72 -2.85 -27.01
C PRO A 856 15.80 -2.53 -28.17
N ALA A 857 16.21 -2.88 -29.41
CA ALA A 857 15.42 -2.75 -30.61
C ALA A 857 14.23 -3.72 -30.54
N LEU A 858 13.33 -3.45 -29.62
CA LEU A 858 12.00 -4.04 -29.54
C LEU A 858 11.14 -3.25 -30.51
N GLU A 859 10.73 -3.90 -31.59
CA GLU A 859 9.86 -3.32 -32.59
C GLU A 859 8.67 -2.63 -31.91
N GLY A 860 8.47 -1.34 -32.24
CA GLY A 860 7.59 -0.39 -31.55
C GLY A 860 6.10 -0.73 -31.47
N ARG A 861 5.69 -1.98 -31.79
CA ARG A 861 4.31 -2.46 -31.70
C ARG A 861 3.98 -3.20 -30.39
N GLN A 862 4.94 -3.73 -29.69
CA GLN A 862 4.70 -4.46 -28.44
C GLN A 862 4.65 -3.53 -27.23
N TRP A 863 5.46 -2.47 -27.22
CA TRP A 863 5.48 -1.44 -26.18
C TRP A 863 4.20 -0.60 -26.12
N ALA A 864 3.63 -0.27 -27.28
CA ALA A 864 2.40 0.54 -27.35
C ALA A 864 1.15 -0.20 -26.86
N ARG A 865 1.18 -1.53 -26.78
CA ARG A 865 0.06 -2.35 -26.24
C ARG A 865 0.16 -2.60 -24.74
N GLU A 866 1.36 -2.64 -24.17
CA GLU A 866 1.58 -2.88 -22.74
C GLU A 866 1.68 -1.58 -21.91
N PHE A 867 2.04 -0.46 -22.55
CA PHE A 867 2.16 0.85 -21.90
C PHE A 867 1.47 1.93 -22.75
N PRO A 868 0.20 2.25 -22.50
CA PRO A 868 -0.58 3.22 -23.27
C PRO A 868 -0.18 4.69 -23.07
N PHE A 869 0.95 4.99 -22.44
CA PHE A 869 1.41 6.35 -22.25
C PHE A 869 2.69 6.60 -23.04
N HIS A 870 2.66 7.60 -23.95
CA HIS A 870 3.84 8.15 -24.56
C HIS A 870 4.76 8.72 -23.48
N VAL A 871 5.73 7.93 -23.06
CA VAL A 871 6.85 8.43 -22.27
C VAL A 871 7.79 9.14 -23.26
N MET A 872 7.77 10.47 -23.28
CA MET A 872 8.88 11.23 -23.82
C MET A 872 10.11 10.84 -22.97
N PHE A 873 11.10 10.24 -23.60
CA PHE A 873 12.39 9.98 -23.00
C PHE A 873 12.94 11.31 -22.48
N PRO A 874 13.35 11.43 -21.21
CA PRO A 874 14.10 12.56 -20.78
C PRO A 874 15.38 12.59 -21.63
N SER A 875 15.66 13.73 -22.26
CA SER A 875 16.94 13.96 -22.90
C SER A 875 18.05 13.60 -21.90
N GLN A 876 18.94 12.70 -22.31
CA GLN A 876 20.16 12.38 -21.60
C GLN A 876 20.80 13.66 -21.09
N GLN A 877 20.65 13.94 -19.81
CA GLN A 877 21.57 14.83 -19.13
C GLN A 877 22.75 13.97 -18.72
N SER A 878 23.87 14.25 -19.35
CA SER A 878 25.17 13.66 -19.13
C SER A 878 25.53 13.57 -17.66
N SER A 879 25.35 12.40 -17.04
CA SER A 879 26.27 11.97 -16.01
C SER A 879 27.43 11.25 -16.71
N GLU A 880 28.66 11.63 -16.41
CA GLU A 880 29.85 10.96 -16.93
C GLU A 880 29.92 9.46 -16.58
N TYR A 881 29.03 8.96 -15.74
CA TYR A 881 29.01 7.60 -15.21
C TYR A 881 27.64 6.97 -15.43
N VAL A 882 27.64 5.86 -16.15
CA VAL A 882 26.45 5.05 -16.43
C VAL A 882 26.52 3.77 -15.59
N ILE A 883 25.42 3.43 -14.89
CA ILE A 883 25.37 2.26 -13.99
C ILE A 883 25.77 0.97 -14.72
N SER A 884 25.45 0.83 -16.00
CA SER A 884 25.76 -0.35 -16.82
C SER A 884 27.27 -0.60 -16.95
N ASP A 885 28.11 0.41 -16.83
CA ASP A 885 29.54 0.28 -16.87
C ASP A 885 30.12 -0.53 -15.68
N ALA A 886 29.40 -0.54 -14.56
CA ALA A 886 29.83 -1.26 -13.36
C ALA A 886 29.95 -2.78 -13.61
N TRP A 887 29.06 -3.39 -14.37
CA TRP A 887 29.12 -4.83 -14.69
C TRP A 887 29.71 -5.14 -16.05
N ARG A 888 29.47 -4.29 -17.07
CA ARG A 888 29.98 -4.52 -18.43
C ARG A 888 31.52 -4.47 -18.47
N SER A 889 32.14 -3.52 -17.78
CA SER A 889 33.60 -3.44 -17.67
C SER A 889 34.22 -4.68 -17.03
N GLN A 890 33.43 -5.48 -16.28
CA GLN A 890 33.86 -6.72 -15.61
C GLN A 890 33.41 -7.99 -16.38
N GLY A 891 32.92 -7.84 -17.61
CA GLY A 891 32.52 -8.94 -18.47
C GLY A 891 31.17 -9.57 -18.14
N TYR A 892 30.31 -8.87 -17.42
CA TYR A 892 28.94 -9.31 -17.17
C TYR A 892 27.96 -8.59 -18.08
N ARG A 893 26.87 -9.29 -18.43
CA ARG A 893 25.69 -8.71 -19.10
C ARG A 893 24.44 -9.09 -18.37
N ILE A 894 23.40 -8.28 -18.50
CA ILE A 894 22.09 -8.61 -17.97
C ILE A 894 21.48 -9.68 -18.87
N GLN A 895 21.27 -10.87 -18.31
CA GLN A 895 20.59 -11.99 -18.94
C GLN A 895 19.07 -11.87 -18.84
N ARG A 896 18.59 -11.39 -17.70
CA ARG A 896 17.17 -11.21 -17.42
C ARG A 896 17.00 -10.03 -16.48
N LEU A 897 16.13 -9.11 -16.87
CA LEU A 897 15.65 -8.01 -16.05
C LEU A 897 14.19 -8.27 -15.70
N ASP A 898 13.90 -8.47 -14.43
CA ASP A 898 12.55 -8.68 -13.92
C ASP A 898 12.26 -7.56 -12.90
N LEU A 899 11.85 -6.40 -13.40
CA LEU A 899 11.52 -5.24 -12.59
C LEU A 899 10.32 -5.50 -11.68
N HIS A 900 9.44 -6.44 -12.04
CA HIS A 900 8.28 -6.82 -11.22
C HIS A 900 8.66 -7.56 -9.95
N ARG A 901 9.74 -8.34 -9.99
CA ARG A 901 10.30 -9.04 -8.85
C ARG A 901 11.49 -8.29 -8.26
N GLU A 902 11.76 -7.09 -8.77
CA GLU A 902 12.91 -6.28 -8.40
C GLU A 902 14.22 -7.08 -8.46
N ARG A 903 14.43 -7.86 -9.54
CA ARG A 903 15.57 -8.76 -9.70
C ARG A 903 16.24 -8.57 -11.03
N VAL A 904 17.58 -8.56 -10.98
CA VAL A 904 18.45 -8.51 -12.16
C VAL A 904 19.33 -9.76 -12.16
N VAL A 905 19.33 -10.48 -13.26
CA VAL A 905 20.21 -11.64 -13.45
C VAL A 905 21.34 -11.22 -14.36
N PHE A 906 22.53 -11.21 -13.83
CA PHE A 906 23.77 -10.94 -14.55
C PHE A 906 24.43 -12.24 -14.93
N HIS A 907 24.95 -12.33 -16.16
CA HIS A 907 25.71 -13.47 -16.66
C HIS A 907 27.06 -12.99 -17.17
N ARG A 908 28.11 -13.68 -16.80
CA ARG A 908 29.48 -13.37 -17.23
C ARG A 908 29.71 -13.89 -18.63
N GLU A 909 30.06 -13.00 -19.57
CA GLU A 909 30.55 -13.38 -20.86
C GLU A 909 31.99 -13.91 -20.71
N VAL A 910 32.17 -15.21 -20.92
CA VAL A 910 33.51 -15.81 -20.90
C VAL A 910 34.15 -15.53 -22.25
N TYR A 911 34.87 -14.44 -22.37
CA TYR A 911 35.85 -14.26 -23.42
C TYR A 911 37.11 -15.06 -23.05
N GLY A 912 37.01 -16.38 -23.14
CA GLY A 912 38.18 -17.24 -22.99
C GLY A 912 38.78 -17.52 -24.37
N THR A 913 40.01 -17.10 -24.63
CA THR A 913 40.84 -17.60 -25.69
C THR A 913 41.12 -19.08 -25.46
N VAL A 914 40.15 -19.94 -25.70
CA VAL A 914 40.41 -21.35 -25.95
C VAL A 914 40.25 -21.48 -27.45
N GLY A 915 41.32 -21.85 -28.13
CA GLY A 915 41.38 -22.03 -29.58
C GLY A 915 40.49 -23.16 -30.09
N LEU A 916 39.18 -23.00 -29.97
CA LEU A 916 38.15 -23.76 -30.65
C LEU A 916 37.81 -23.03 -31.91
N THR A 917 38.35 -23.47 -33.03
CA THR A 917 37.98 -23.01 -34.37
C THR A 917 36.55 -23.53 -34.65
N ILE A 918 35.56 -22.72 -34.45
CA ILE A 918 34.19 -23.02 -34.90
C ILE A 918 34.16 -22.87 -36.43
N PRO A 919 33.69 -23.86 -37.17
CA PRO A 919 33.58 -23.74 -38.63
C PRO A 919 32.71 -22.55 -39.03
N PRO A 920 33.10 -21.74 -40.03
CA PRO A 920 32.36 -20.55 -40.45
C PRO A 920 30.89 -20.78 -40.83
N ALA A 921 30.55 -22.01 -41.22
CA ALA A 921 29.18 -22.41 -41.57
C ALA A 921 28.21 -22.44 -40.35
N LEU A 922 28.70 -22.59 -39.12
CA LEU A 922 27.89 -22.57 -37.91
C LEU A 922 27.65 -21.17 -37.36
N LEU A 923 28.42 -20.18 -37.77
CA LEU A 923 28.29 -18.79 -37.35
C LEU A 923 27.19 -18.05 -38.13
N GLN A 924 26.63 -18.64 -39.19
CA GLN A 924 25.57 -18.03 -40.01
C GLN A 924 24.16 -18.57 -39.76
N THR A 925 24.01 -19.58 -38.93
CA THR A 925 22.69 -20.11 -38.54
C THR A 925 22.15 -19.36 -37.31
N ARG A 926 21.02 -18.65 -37.49
CA ARG A 926 20.24 -18.13 -36.36
C ARG A 926 19.76 -19.32 -35.50
N ILE A 927 20.38 -19.55 -34.35
CA ILE A 927 19.96 -20.57 -33.42
C ILE A 927 18.74 -19.99 -32.64
N PRO A 928 17.61 -20.72 -32.54
CA PRO A 928 16.48 -20.29 -31.69
C PRO A 928 16.90 -20.13 -30.24
N GLU A 929 16.34 -19.17 -29.49
CA GLU A 929 16.74 -18.84 -28.10
C GLU A 929 16.74 -20.03 -27.15
N ASN A 930 15.84 -21.00 -27.33
CA ASN A 930 15.77 -22.22 -26.54
C ASN A 930 16.95 -23.18 -26.81
N ALA A 931 17.51 -23.19 -28.03
CA ALA A 931 18.67 -24.01 -28.34
C ALA A 931 20.00 -23.37 -27.91
N ALA A 932 20.05 -22.04 -27.81
CA ALA A 932 21.20 -21.33 -27.25
C ALA A 932 21.35 -21.63 -25.74
N TYR A 933 20.24 -21.77 -25.01
CA TYR A 933 20.24 -22.16 -23.61
C TYR A 933 20.77 -23.60 -23.41
N GLU A 934 20.32 -24.54 -24.22
CA GLU A 934 20.82 -25.94 -24.17
C GLU A 934 22.29 -26.04 -24.54
N ALA A 935 22.75 -25.29 -25.52
CA ALA A 935 24.16 -25.25 -25.91
C ALA A 935 25.04 -24.68 -24.77
N THR A 936 24.58 -23.60 -24.11
CA THR A 936 25.31 -22.98 -22.98
C THR A 936 25.39 -23.94 -21.78
N THR A 937 24.31 -24.67 -21.50
CA THR A 937 24.27 -25.67 -20.44
C THR A 937 25.16 -26.86 -20.74
N PHE A 938 25.23 -27.28 -22.00
CA PHE A 938 26.11 -28.35 -22.48
C PHE A 938 27.60 -27.94 -22.41
N PHE A 939 27.94 -26.72 -22.78
CA PHE A 939 29.31 -26.20 -22.64
C PHE A 939 29.70 -26.01 -21.19
N ALA A 940 28.81 -25.55 -20.31
CA ALA A 940 29.07 -25.49 -18.87
C ALA A 940 29.30 -26.89 -18.26
N TYR A 941 28.58 -27.91 -18.73
CA TYR A 941 28.81 -29.31 -18.36
C TYR A 941 30.18 -29.83 -18.82
N LEU A 942 30.59 -29.52 -20.05
CA LEU A 942 31.91 -29.93 -20.59
C LEU A 942 33.04 -29.25 -19.83
N ILE A 943 32.97 -27.98 -19.52
CA ILE A 943 33.96 -27.24 -18.72
C ILE A 943 34.08 -27.86 -17.32
N LYS A 944 32.93 -28.18 -16.69
CA LYS A 944 32.94 -28.84 -15.36
C LYS A 944 33.46 -30.25 -15.37
N LYS A 945 33.27 -31.00 -16.46
CA LYS A 945 33.64 -32.41 -16.57
C LYS A 945 35.12 -32.62 -16.96
N TYR A 946 35.65 -31.69 -17.74
CA TYR A 946 37.02 -31.86 -18.31
C TYR A 946 38.03 -30.82 -17.80
N GLY A 947 37.65 -29.93 -16.88
CA GLY A 947 38.58 -28.98 -16.26
C GLY A 947 39.11 -27.90 -17.21
N LEU A 948 38.38 -27.61 -18.30
CA LEU A 948 38.72 -26.60 -19.32
C LEU A 948 38.32 -25.22 -18.91
#